data_b601981333ef438938f1edefecec2d42
#
_entry.id   b601981333ef438938f1edefecec2d42
#
_cell.length_a   1.000
_cell.length_b   1.000
_cell.length_c   1.000
_cell.angle_alpha   90.00
_cell.angle_beta   90.00
_cell.angle_gamma   90.00
#
_symmetry.space_group_name_H-M   'P 1'
#
loop_
_entity.id
_entity.type
_entity.pdbx_description
1 polymer ?
#
loop_
_entity_poly.entity_id
_entity_poly.type
_entity_poly.pdbx_seq_one_letter_code
_entity_poly.pdbx_strand_id
1 'polypeptide(L)'
;MNCPNCEKPNEQSNSFCIYCGAPLNAEVTELPEAQIGDPVSLIDLNDQVQVLRQQLSSIQNALERHGITSGTLPIESSPRLRRQHPTPEPGRTVPVPTFAAPGGPPAGPLARDAPDSDEPREPLRDRLPIDWELILGGNWLARIGILAVVVGMGFFLKLAFDNNWIGETGRVALGIATGLAFLVAGERWRARYPVYSQALVGGGVALTYLTIFAAYAIFALIPMYPGVGLLALVSVASVTLAIRHESMALAVIGILGAFIAPFVAGSLTDSYGQVNDIGPSFQLMAYIIVVDVSVLALSTFRNWRWFTTLALIGSLFTFGSWYLRYEGEISLLTAQGSLTIMFLIFAAATTMFHMIWRRTPHALDLTLMALNATAFFGISYALLWEDFRSWMGGFTILLALFYGGMAYLALIRIREQAHISFMALGIALIMLTVAVPVQLGGPWISVAWAAEAVVLLWLSYQLRMWQLRVYSGGVFIVFLMWLFAVDTVAALEADLTPLTNEYLPVYLVGIATTFMGAYLVRRYKSESFDREAPLFPALLVIGNAILAVAVPIQVDEVWIAVAWSVQAFALMSLSFRLKVVEMRWISMGVLAILFVRLLIFDTSINFTMWDAESGTWVSRRFTLFLNYRMLAFTSGIAAFYGAAFMLHRLRGGLQSWEKKELFIALLVAANVLTLWILSAEVIAAVDSQIIDVSGRTAEHVTSLSLSLLWAVYASLILVAGIVWRWRHVRLAGLGLLAIPVLKLFLVDSFALEQGYRVAAFLSLGGILLAGGFLYQRFSGAIREFLFEHNESGLHTNTN
;
A
#
# COMPACT_ATOMS: atom_id res chain seq x y z
N MET A 1 39.80 -36.97 31.14
CA MET A 1 40.44 -36.42 29.92
C MET A 1 40.18 -34.92 29.84
N ASN A 2 41.11 -34.20 29.25
CA ASN A 2 40.90 -32.76 29.07
C ASN A 2 40.13 -32.46 27.79
N CYS A 3 39.23 -31.50 27.79
CA CYS A 3 38.43 -31.12 26.65
C CYS A 3 39.31 -30.49 25.55
N PRO A 4 39.27 -30.90 24.29
CA PRO A 4 40.07 -30.31 23.22
C PRO A 4 39.74 -28.87 22.88
N ASN A 5 38.52 -28.37 23.28
CA ASN A 5 38.04 -27.03 22.98
C ASN A 5 38.27 -26.01 24.10
N CYS A 6 38.26 -26.43 25.37
CA CYS A 6 38.39 -25.49 26.51
C CYS A 6 39.43 -25.92 27.55
N GLU A 7 40.17 -26.99 27.30
CA GLU A 7 41.27 -27.59 28.10
C GLU A 7 40.92 -27.96 29.55
N LYS A 8 39.67 -27.84 29.96
CA LYS A 8 39.26 -28.18 31.32
C LYS A 8 39.11 -29.69 31.49
N PRO A 9 39.43 -30.22 32.67
CA PRO A 9 39.36 -31.66 32.95
C PRO A 9 37.92 -32.15 33.00
N ASN A 10 37.64 -33.31 32.33
CA ASN A 10 36.34 -33.98 32.34
C ASN A 10 36.57 -35.45 32.72
N GLU A 11 35.53 -36.07 33.26
CA GLU A 11 35.54 -37.53 33.55
C GLU A 11 35.53 -38.33 32.25
N GLN A 12 36.21 -39.51 32.27
CA GLN A 12 36.33 -40.33 31.06
C GLN A 12 35.03 -40.90 30.55
N SER A 13 33.98 -40.89 31.36
CA SER A 13 32.65 -41.39 31.07
C SER A 13 31.76 -40.35 30.33
N ASN A 14 32.19 -39.09 30.22
CA ASN A 14 31.38 -38.04 29.64
C ASN A 14 31.57 -37.98 28.13
N SER A 15 30.48 -38.05 27.37
CA SER A 15 30.47 -37.88 25.91
C SER A 15 30.63 -36.44 25.47
N PHE A 16 30.33 -35.46 26.35
CA PHE A 16 30.44 -34.02 26.07
C PHE A 16 31.09 -33.27 27.24
N CYS A 17 31.81 -32.23 26.99
CA CYS A 17 32.41 -31.38 28.00
C CYS A 17 31.38 -30.65 28.84
N ILE A 18 31.43 -30.82 30.19
CA ILE A 18 30.49 -30.19 31.14
C ILE A 18 30.65 -28.66 31.22
N TYR A 19 31.76 -28.12 30.72
CA TYR A 19 32.04 -26.66 30.79
C TYR A 19 31.73 -25.92 29.50
N CYS A 20 31.86 -26.55 28.31
CA CYS A 20 31.65 -25.84 27.02
C CYS A 20 30.75 -26.58 26.03
N GLY A 21 30.27 -27.81 26.39
CA GLY A 21 29.35 -28.56 25.54
C GLY A 21 30.00 -29.24 24.32
N ALA A 22 31.32 -29.14 24.15
CA ALA A 22 31.99 -29.79 23.02
C ALA A 22 32.06 -31.33 23.21
N PRO A 23 31.95 -32.15 22.13
CA PRO A 23 32.04 -33.58 22.21
C PRO A 23 33.49 -34.01 22.58
N LEU A 24 33.62 -34.97 23.51
CA LEU A 24 34.92 -35.44 24.01
C LEU A 24 35.46 -36.67 23.29
N ASN A 25 34.58 -37.38 22.55
CA ASN A 25 34.92 -38.53 21.74
C ASN A 25 34.52 -38.24 20.27
N ALA A 26 35.39 -37.54 19.56
CA ALA A 26 35.26 -37.39 18.11
C ALA A 26 36.23 -38.36 17.44
N GLU A 27 35.81 -39.57 17.13
CA GLU A 27 36.32 -40.26 15.95
C GLU A 27 35.83 -39.48 14.75
N VAL A 28 36.78 -38.85 14.06
CA VAL A 28 36.51 -38.10 12.81
C VAL A 28 36.16 -39.14 11.75
N THR A 29 34.88 -39.41 11.56
CA THR A 29 34.37 -40.02 10.33
C THR A 29 34.15 -38.85 9.35
N GLU A 30 35.04 -38.74 8.37
CA GLU A 30 34.86 -37.84 7.22
C GLU A 30 33.52 -38.13 6.57
N LEU A 31 32.61 -37.18 6.63
CA LEU A 31 31.39 -37.17 5.83
C LEU A 31 31.76 -36.92 4.38
N PRO A 32 31.33 -37.77 3.43
CA PRO A 32 31.52 -37.52 2.00
C PRO A 32 30.80 -36.24 1.61
N GLU A 33 31.45 -35.43 0.76
CA GLU A 33 30.89 -34.21 0.13
C GLU A 33 29.52 -34.50 -0.48
N ALA A 34 28.49 -33.88 0.03
CA ALA A 34 27.15 -33.96 -0.52
C ALA A 34 27.11 -33.27 -1.91
N GLN A 35 26.99 -34.06 -2.93
CA GLN A 35 26.61 -33.61 -4.28
C GLN A 35 25.22 -33.00 -4.19
N ILE A 36 25.13 -31.72 -4.56
CA ILE A 36 23.86 -30.98 -4.73
C ILE A 36 23.15 -31.58 -5.95
N GLY A 37 22.08 -32.37 -5.74
CA GLY A 37 21.32 -32.79 -6.91
C GLY A 37 20.24 -33.86 -6.81
N ASP A 38 19.76 -34.29 -5.64
CA ASP A 38 18.58 -35.15 -5.63
C ASP A 38 17.47 -34.63 -4.66
N PRO A 39 16.19 -34.68 -5.08
CA PRO A 39 15.09 -34.30 -4.20
C PRO A 39 14.98 -35.29 -3.05
N VAL A 40 15.13 -34.80 -1.83
CA VAL A 40 14.90 -35.55 -0.58
C VAL A 40 13.52 -36.19 -0.64
N SER A 41 13.45 -37.52 -0.64
CA SER A 41 12.18 -38.22 -0.72
C SER A 41 11.41 -38.04 0.60
N LEU A 42 10.08 -37.96 0.52
CA LEU A 42 9.22 -37.90 1.69
C LEU A 42 9.45 -39.06 2.69
N ILE A 43 10.02 -40.14 2.24
CA ILE A 43 10.40 -41.33 3.03
C ILE A 43 11.61 -41.03 3.91
N ASP A 44 12.65 -40.36 3.36
CA ASP A 44 13.84 -39.97 4.11
C ASP A 44 13.52 -38.95 5.20
N LEU A 45 12.62 -38.01 4.91
CA LEU A 45 12.17 -37.02 5.89
C LEU A 45 11.38 -37.66 7.03
N ASN A 46 10.55 -38.67 6.72
CA ASN A 46 9.77 -39.39 7.72
C ASN A 46 10.68 -40.24 8.63
N ASP A 47 11.73 -40.85 8.10
CA ASP A 47 12.72 -41.62 8.86
C ASP A 47 13.54 -40.71 9.76
N GLN A 48 13.95 -39.51 9.31
CA GLN A 48 14.61 -38.50 10.14
C GLN A 48 13.71 -38.02 11.27
N VAL A 49 12.43 -37.79 11.03
CA VAL A 49 11.44 -37.42 12.06
C VAL A 49 11.23 -38.56 13.08
N GLN A 50 11.25 -39.81 12.68
CA GLN A 50 11.17 -40.96 13.58
C GLN A 50 12.41 -41.08 14.48
N VAL A 51 13.60 -40.88 13.95
CA VAL A 51 14.86 -40.89 14.70
C VAL A 51 14.86 -39.76 15.75
N LEU A 52 14.44 -38.57 15.38
CA LEU A 52 14.31 -37.42 16.29
C LEU A 52 13.30 -37.68 17.42
N ARG A 53 12.17 -38.35 17.12
CA ARG A 53 11.17 -38.73 18.13
C ARG A 53 11.73 -39.78 19.13
N GLN A 54 12.52 -40.73 18.67
CA GLN A 54 13.19 -41.71 19.54
C GLN A 54 14.23 -41.02 20.41
N GLN A 55 14.98 -40.06 19.92
CA GLN A 55 15.94 -39.30 20.72
C GLN A 55 15.23 -38.42 21.78
N LEU A 56 14.12 -37.77 21.42
CA LEU A 56 13.30 -37.01 22.38
C LEU A 56 12.73 -37.90 23.49
N SER A 57 12.21 -39.10 23.17
CA SER A 57 11.70 -40.02 24.16
C SER A 57 12.79 -40.57 25.08
N SER A 58 14.00 -40.77 24.58
CA SER A 58 15.14 -41.19 25.40
C SER A 58 15.59 -40.12 26.39
N ILE A 59 15.56 -38.84 25.98
CA ILE A 59 15.84 -37.69 26.84
C ILE A 59 14.73 -37.50 27.87
N GLN A 60 13.46 -37.63 27.50
CA GLN A 60 12.35 -37.59 28.46
C GLN A 60 12.48 -38.68 29.54
N ASN A 61 12.76 -39.94 29.14
CA ASN A 61 12.97 -41.04 30.08
C ASN A 61 14.23 -40.85 30.95
N ALA A 62 15.23 -40.13 30.47
CA ALA A 62 16.40 -39.78 31.28
C ALA A 62 16.09 -38.70 32.31
N LEU A 63 15.30 -37.68 31.97
CA LEU A 63 14.84 -36.62 32.86
C LEU A 63 13.92 -37.15 33.96
N GLU A 64 13.00 -38.06 33.62
CA GLU A 64 12.12 -38.72 34.59
C GLU A 64 12.90 -39.57 35.60
N ARG A 65 13.98 -40.25 35.17
CA ARG A 65 14.87 -40.99 36.08
C ARG A 65 15.63 -40.09 37.03
N HIS A 66 15.82 -38.81 36.71
CA HIS A 66 16.44 -37.82 37.58
C HIS A 66 15.43 -36.96 38.38
N GLY A 67 14.15 -37.35 38.43
CA GLY A 67 13.11 -36.69 39.23
C GLY A 67 12.67 -35.30 38.72
N ILE A 68 13.01 -34.96 37.47
CA ILE A 68 12.56 -33.75 36.84
C ILE A 68 11.29 -34.05 36.05
N THR A 69 10.13 -33.89 36.67
CA THR A 69 8.82 -33.98 36.01
C THR A 69 8.61 -32.69 35.21
N SER A 70 8.64 -32.79 33.87
CA SER A 70 8.20 -31.72 33.00
C SER A 70 6.69 -31.54 33.17
N GLY A 71 6.27 -30.38 33.70
CA GLY A 71 4.86 -30.03 33.69
C GLY A 71 4.34 -30.07 32.25
N THR A 72 3.26 -30.81 32.05
CA THR A 72 2.59 -30.93 30.75
C THR A 72 2.19 -29.59 30.22
N LEU A 73 2.94 -29.08 29.24
CA LEU A 73 2.45 -28.05 28.34
C LEU A 73 1.42 -28.71 27.41
N PRO A 74 0.22 -28.17 27.24
CA PRO A 74 -0.74 -28.67 26.26
C PRO A 74 -0.15 -28.53 24.86
N ILE A 75 0.12 -29.67 24.21
CA ILE A 75 0.44 -29.71 22.81
C ILE A 75 -0.86 -29.45 22.07
N GLU A 76 -1.05 -28.24 21.59
CA GLU A 76 -2.10 -27.91 20.65
C GLU A 76 -1.94 -28.79 19.42
N SER A 77 -2.95 -29.59 19.13
CA SER A 77 -3.00 -30.54 18.01
C SER A 77 -2.90 -29.75 16.68
N SER A 78 -1.85 -30.02 15.94
CA SER A 78 -1.64 -29.55 14.58
C SER A 78 -2.83 -29.88 13.68
N PRO A 79 -3.19 -29.00 12.72
CA PRO A 79 -4.31 -29.24 11.81
C PRO A 79 -4.06 -30.47 10.96
N ARG A 80 -5.03 -31.37 10.93
CA ARG A 80 -5.05 -32.58 10.10
C ARG A 80 -4.85 -32.21 8.64
N LEU A 81 -3.75 -32.58 8.04
CA LEU A 81 -3.54 -32.59 6.60
C LEU A 81 -4.61 -33.54 5.98
N ARG A 82 -5.50 -32.94 5.20
CA ARG A 82 -6.51 -33.61 4.41
C ARG A 82 -5.82 -34.56 3.44
N ARG A 83 -5.91 -35.87 3.64
CA ARG A 83 -5.46 -36.89 2.69
C ARG A 83 -6.22 -36.68 1.38
N GLN A 84 -5.51 -36.26 0.34
CA GLN A 84 -5.98 -36.40 -1.04
C GLN A 84 -5.91 -37.88 -1.42
N HIS A 85 -7.04 -38.44 -1.78
CA HIS A 85 -7.12 -39.77 -2.38
C HIS A 85 -6.45 -39.75 -3.77
N PRO A 86 -5.70 -40.77 -4.12
CA PRO A 86 -5.21 -40.94 -5.50
C PRO A 86 -6.39 -41.28 -6.43
N THR A 87 -6.38 -40.66 -7.58
CA THR A 87 -7.27 -40.93 -8.72
C THR A 87 -7.10 -42.40 -9.17
N PRO A 88 -8.19 -43.17 -9.37
CA PRO A 88 -8.10 -44.51 -9.92
C PRO A 88 -7.97 -44.49 -11.45
N GLU A 89 -7.04 -45.29 -11.95
CA GLU A 89 -6.96 -45.67 -13.37
C GLU A 89 -8.24 -46.38 -13.84
N PRO A 90 -8.61 -46.25 -15.11
CA PRO A 90 -9.82 -46.85 -15.66
C PRO A 90 -9.61 -48.34 -16.05
N GLY A 91 -10.33 -49.23 -15.42
CA GLY A 91 -10.44 -50.58 -15.97
C GLY A 91 -10.50 -51.70 -14.96
N ARG A 92 -11.63 -51.84 -14.24
CA ARG A 92 -12.18 -53.18 -13.88
C ARG A 92 -13.56 -53.02 -13.25
N THR A 93 -14.56 -53.42 -13.94
CA THR A 93 -15.97 -53.56 -13.50
C THR A 93 -16.08 -54.69 -12.47
N VAL A 94 -16.63 -54.36 -11.29
CA VAL A 94 -17.16 -55.36 -10.33
C VAL A 94 -18.51 -54.89 -9.87
N PRO A 95 -19.56 -55.76 -9.82
CA PRO A 95 -20.95 -55.34 -9.76
C PRO A 95 -21.38 -54.86 -8.36
N VAL A 96 -22.29 -53.89 -8.41
CA VAL A 96 -22.99 -53.30 -7.26
C VAL A 96 -24.14 -54.24 -6.82
N PRO A 97 -24.31 -54.54 -5.54
CA PRO A 97 -25.60 -54.97 -5.04
C PRO A 97 -26.41 -53.81 -4.49
N THR A 98 -27.56 -53.61 -5.08
CA THR A 98 -28.66 -52.77 -4.63
C THR A 98 -29.28 -53.37 -3.37
N PHE A 99 -29.46 -52.59 -2.29
CA PHE A 99 -30.41 -52.94 -1.25
C PHE A 99 -31.24 -51.75 -0.83
N ALA A 100 -32.53 -51.95 -0.88
CA ALA A 100 -33.62 -51.08 -0.48
C ALA A 100 -33.80 -51.06 1.06
N ALA A 101 -34.25 -49.95 1.60
CA ALA A 101 -34.92 -49.91 2.91
C ALA A 101 -36.30 -50.51 2.83
N PRO A 102 -37.03 -50.94 3.88
CA PRO A 102 -37.22 -50.30 5.19
C PRO A 102 -37.45 -51.28 6.40
N GLY A 103 -37.62 -50.76 7.60
CA GLY A 103 -38.37 -51.41 8.70
C GLY A 103 -37.63 -51.44 10.06
N GLY A 104 -38.24 -50.81 11.05
CA GLY A 104 -37.79 -50.74 12.47
C GLY A 104 -38.19 -52.00 13.31
N PRO A 105 -38.19 -51.90 14.65
CA PRO A 105 -37.31 -52.64 15.52
C PRO A 105 -37.97 -53.89 16.13
N PRO A 106 -37.27 -54.76 16.92
CA PRO A 106 -37.29 -54.69 18.39
C PRO A 106 -36.07 -55.21 19.16
N ALA A 107 -36.00 -54.70 20.35
CA ALA A 107 -35.46 -55.04 21.65
C ALA A 107 -34.49 -56.23 21.91
N GLY A 108 -33.36 -55.91 22.55
CA GLY A 108 -32.74 -56.37 23.77
C GLY A 108 -32.07 -57.78 23.77
N PRO A 109 -31.35 -58.19 24.82
CA PRO A 109 -30.35 -57.48 25.66
C PRO A 109 -29.01 -58.23 25.75
N LEU A 110 -27.92 -57.65 26.24
CA LEU A 110 -26.97 -58.25 27.19
C LEU A 110 -25.80 -57.26 27.50
N ALA A 111 -25.65 -57.07 28.79
CA ALA A 111 -24.65 -56.26 29.43
C ALA A 111 -23.22 -56.77 29.27
N ARG A 112 -22.27 -55.82 29.29
CA ARG A 112 -21.00 -55.98 30.03
C ARG A 112 -20.37 -54.62 30.34
N ASP A 113 -20.11 -54.49 31.59
CA ASP A 113 -19.53 -53.42 32.38
C ASP A 113 -18.32 -52.71 31.76
N ALA A 114 -18.33 -51.39 31.75
CA ALA A 114 -17.19 -50.52 31.83
C ALA A 114 -17.57 -49.29 32.67
N PRO A 115 -16.69 -48.76 33.52
CA PRO A 115 -17.07 -47.94 34.66
C PRO A 115 -17.52 -46.52 34.24
N ASP A 116 -18.53 -46.07 34.96
CA ASP A 116 -19.08 -44.74 35.00
C ASP A 116 -18.02 -43.68 35.26
N SER A 117 -17.90 -42.73 34.36
CA SER A 117 -17.49 -41.39 34.66
C SER A 117 -18.64 -40.48 34.26
N ASP A 118 -19.62 -40.37 35.13
CA ASP A 118 -20.67 -39.36 35.09
C ASP A 118 -20.05 -37.97 35.34
N GLU A 119 -19.61 -37.30 34.29
CA GLU A 119 -19.60 -35.84 34.25
C GLU A 119 -20.84 -35.42 33.46
N PRO A 120 -21.74 -34.64 34.07
CA PRO A 120 -22.92 -34.12 33.34
C PRO A 120 -22.45 -33.21 32.23
N ARG A 121 -22.77 -33.56 30.97
CA ARG A 121 -22.68 -32.65 29.84
C ARG A 121 -23.67 -31.50 30.06
N GLU A 122 -23.20 -30.38 30.59
CA GLU A 122 -23.97 -29.13 30.63
C GLU A 122 -24.43 -28.71 29.24
N PRO A 123 -25.70 -28.33 29.09
CA PRO A 123 -26.23 -27.85 27.82
C PRO A 123 -25.53 -26.54 27.42
N LEU A 124 -25.28 -26.37 26.14
CA LEU A 124 -24.57 -25.24 25.50
C LEU A 124 -25.12 -23.85 25.86
N ARG A 125 -26.20 -23.79 26.62
CA ARG A 125 -26.92 -22.57 27.04
C ARG A 125 -26.25 -21.88 28.25
N ASP A 126 -25.40 -22.59 29.00
CA ASP A 126 -24.78 -22.09 30.23
C ASP A 126 -23.34 -21.56 30.02
N ARG A 127 -22.89 -21.40 28.80
CA ARG A 127 -21.56 -20.83 28.48
C ARG A 127 -21.54 -19.31 28.22
N LEU A 128 -22.53 -18.62 28.74
CA LEU A 128 -22.45 -17.18 28.95
C LEU A 128 -22.66 -16.91 30.45
N PRO A 129 -21.65 -17.10 31.32
CA PRO A 129 -21.74 -16.63 32.68
C PRO A 129 -21.38 -15.14 32.70
N ILE A 130 -22.18 -14.31 32.09
CA ILE A 130 -22.31 -12.96 32.57
C ILE A 130 -23.28 -13.10 33.75
N ASP A 131 -22.72 -13.38 34.91
CA ASP A 131 -23.45 -13.31 36.17
C ASP A 131 -23.89 -11.83 36.37
N TRP A 132 -25.02 -11.48 35.72
CA TRP A 132 -25.62 -10.16 35.83
C TRP A 132 -25.94 -9.79 37.29
N GLU A 133 -26.23 -10.76 38.14
CA GLU A 133 -26.40 -10.56 39.58
C GLU A 133 -25.09 -10.17 40.29
N LEU A 134 -23.96 -10.76 39.93
CA LEU A 134 -22.65 -10.38 40.49
C LEU A 134 -22.14 -9.05 39.93
N ILE A 135 -22.42 -8.78 38.66
CA ILE A 135 -22.07 -7.51 38.03
C ILE A 135 -22.99 -6.37 38.56
N LEU A 136 -24.29 -6.56 38.61
CA LEU A 136 -25.20 -5.55 39.12
C LEU A 136 -25.16 -5.42 40.65
N GLY A 137 -25.08 -6.51 41.39
CA GLY A 137 -25.24 -6.49 42.89
C GLY A 137 -24.00 -6.03 43.64
N GLY A 138 -22.79 -6.42 43.23
CA GLY A 138 -21.58 -6.16 44.03
C GLY A 138 -20.77 -4.92 43.57
N ASN A 139 -20.41 -4.88 42.31
CA ASN A 139 -19.46 -3.87 41.83
C ASN A 139 -20.13 -2.61 41.27
N TRP A 140 -21.25 -2.73 40.57
CA TRP A 140 -21.97 -1.59 39.99
C TRP A 140 -22.77 -0.80 40.99
N LEU A 141 -23.42 -1.49 41.98
CA LEU A 141 -24.20 -0.81 43.00
C LEU A 141 -23.34 0.15 43.84
N ALA A 142 -22.11 -0.29 44.20
CA ALA A 142 -21.17 0.57 44.94
C ALA A 142 -20.73 1.78 44.08
N ARG A 143 -20.47 1.58 42.80
CA ARG A 143 -20.07 2.67 41.87
C ARG A 143 -21.21 3.64 41.63
N ILE A 144 -22.43 3.14 41.38
CA ILE A 144 -23.63 3.96 41.20
C ILE A 144 -23.97 4.69 42.48
N GLY A 145 -23.85 4.03 43.65
CA GLY A 145 -24.07 4.64 44.96
C GLY A 145 -23.15 5.83 45.22
N ILE A 146 -21.86 5.71 44.90
CA ILE A 146 -20.91 6.82 45.06
C ILE A 146 -21.15 7.93 44.03
N LEU A 147 -21.46 7.59 42.79
CA LEU A 147 -21.84 8.58 41.77
C LEU A 147 -23.08 9.34 42.22
N ALA A 148 -24.10 8.65 42.78
CA ALA A 148 -25.31 9.28 43.31
C ALA A 148 -25.00 10.19 44.51
N VAL A 149 -24.09 9.81 45.42
CA VAL A 149 -23.64 10.66 46.55
C VAL A 149 -22.90 11.92 46.01
N VAL A 150 -22.01 11.77 45.05
CA VAL A 150 -21.29 12.91 44.46
C VAL A 150 -22.26 13.88 43.76
N VAL A 151 -23.20 13.35 42.97
CA VAL A 151 -24.26 14.14 42.34
C VAL A 151 -25.20 14.76 43.36
N GLY A 152 -25.63 14.00 44.36
CA GLY A 152 -26.46 14.46 45.50
C GLY A 152 -25.78 15.58 46.28
N MET A 153 -24.47 15.48 46.51
CA MET A 153 -23.69 16.53 47.14
C MET A 153 -23.63 17.78 46.28
N GLY A 154 -23.51 17.62 44.93
CA GLY A 154 -23.61 18.75 43.99
C GLY A 154 -24.96 19.47 44.06
N PHE A 155 -26.08 18.72 44.12
CA PHE A 155 -27.44 19.30 44.30
C PHE A 155 -27.62 19.89 45.70
N PHE A 156 -27.09 19.29 46.77
CA PHE A 156 -27.10 19.85 48.11
C PHE A 156 -26.33 21.16 48.17
N LEU A 157 -25.16 21.22 47.58
CA LEU A 157 -24.38 22.46 47.47
C LEU A 157 -25.16 23.53 46.73
N LYS A 158 -25.85 23.17 45.64
CA LYS A 158 -26.71 24.10 44.89
C LYS A 158 -27.87 24.55 45.76
N LEU A 159 -28.59 23.66 46.43
CA LEU A 159 -29.69 23.99 47.33
C LEU A 159 -29.23 24.88 48.50
N ALA A 160 -28.08 24.56 49.12
CA ALA A 160 -27.47 25.36 50.16
C ALA A 160 -26.99 26.72 49.66
N PHE A 161 -26.61 26.79 48.38
CA PHE A 161 -26.28 28.04 47.69
C PHE A 161 -27.51 28.92 47.51
N ASP A 162 -28.57 28.35 46.96
CA ASP A 162 -29.81 29.08 46.67
C ASP A 162 -30.51 29.60 47.94
N ASN A 163 -30.39 28.90 49.09
CA ASN A 163 -31.03 29.26 50.36
C ASN A 163 -30.12 29.95 51.36
N ASN A 164 -28.85 30.24 51.03
CA ASN A 164 -27.89 30.87 51.95
C ASN A 164 -27.74 30.23 53.36
N TRP A 165 -27.97 28.93 53.47
CA TRP A 165 -27.90 28.19 54.74
C TRP A 165 -26.49 28.09 55.32
N ILE A 166 -25.52 27.97 54.44
CA ILE A 166 -24.09 27.85 54.78
C ILE A 166 -23.31 28.83 53.92
N GLY A 167 -22.52 29.67 54.56
CA GLY A 167 -21.66 30.62 53.89
C GLY A 167 -20.63 29.92 52.97
N GLU A 168 -20.07 30.64 52.02
CA GLU A 168 -19.17 30.12 51.01
C GLU A 168 -17.98 29.32 51.62
N THR A 169 -17.34 29.85 52.65
CA THR A 169 -16.23 29.21 53.35
C THR A 169 -16.69 27.92 54.04
N GLY A 170 -17.95 27.92 54.61
CA GLY A 170 -18.51 26.75 55.23
C GLY A 170 -18.80 25.60 54.24
N ARG A 171 -19.23 25.96 53.03
CA ARG A 171 -19.47 24.95 51.93
C ARG A 171 -18.17 24.28 51.49
N VAL A 172 -17.10 25.05 51.33
CA VAL A 172 -15.79 24.53 51.01
C VAL A 172 -15.22 23.68 52.14
N ALA A 173 -15.34 24.13 53.39
CA ALA A 173 -14.87 23.36 54.54
C ALA A 173 -15.59 22.00 54.67
N LEU A 174 -16.92 21.98 54.46
CA LEU A 174 -17.73 20.76 54.47
C LEU A 174 -17.33 19.78 53.33
N GLY A 175 -17.13 20.31 52.14
CA GLY A 175 -16.70 19.54 50.98
C GLY A 175 -15.32 18.90 51.17
N ILE A 176 -14.35 19.65 51.69
CA ILE A 176 -13.01 19.14 52.03
C ILE A 176 -13.11 18.08 53.11
N ALA A 177 -13.87 18.35 54.20
CA ALA A 177 -14.03 17.42 55.29
C ALA A 177 -14.65 16.08 54.85
N THR A 178 -15.69 16.14 53.99
CA THR A 178 -16.34 14.95 53.45
C THR A 178 -15.39 14.19 52.47
N GLY A 179 -14.67 14.90 51.62
CA GLY A 179 -13.67 14.33 50.73
C GLY A 179 -12.58 13.58 51.53
N LEU A 180 -12.03 14.22 52.56
CA LEU A 180 -11.04 13.62 53.45
C LEU A 180 -11.62 12.42 54.23
N ALA A 181 -12.86 12.49 54.70
CA ALA A 181 -13.52 11.38 55.38
C ALA A 181 -13.67 10.15 54.43
N PHE A 182 -13.98 10.37 53.17
CA PHE A 182 -14.04 9.31 52.16
C PHE A 182 -12.67 8.71 51.87
N LEU A 183 -11.62 9.51 51.80
CA LEU A 183 -10.24 9.04 51.62
C LEU A 183 -9.78 8.19 52.79
N VAL A 184 -10.02 8.66 54.03
CA VAL A 184 -9.64 7.93 55.26
C VAL A 184 -10.46 6.64 55.43
N ALA A 185 -11.77 6.66 55.19
CA ALA A 185 -12.62 5.49 55.23
C ALA A 185 -12.21 4.45 54.17
N GLY A 186 -11.93 4.93 52.96
CA GLY A 186 -11.44 4.08 51.89
C GLY A 186 -10.12 3.39 52.25
N GLU A 187 -9.14 4.11 52.78
CA GLU A 187 -7.86 3.53 53.19
C GLU A 187 -8.06 2.53 54.37
N ARG A 188 -8.94 2.84 55.34
CA ARG A 188 -9.24 1.98 56.49
C ARG A 188 -9.87 0.63 56.12
N TRP A 189 -10.70 0.64 55.05
CA TRP A 189 -11.42 -0.56 54.59
C TRP A 189 -10.71 -1.33 53.47
N ARG A 190 -9.56 -0.89 53.04
CA ARG A 190 -8.80 -1.46 51.95
C ARG A 190 -8.58 -2.97 52.06
N ALA A 191 -8.17 -3.45 53.27
CA ALA A 191 -7.86 -4.86 53.48
C ALA A 191 -9.11 -5.76 53.52
N ARG A 192 -10.26 -5.22 53.94
CA ARG A 192 -11.48 -6.00 54.15
C ARG A 192 -12.46 -5.97 53.00
N TYR A 193 -12.54 -4.84 52.28
CA TYR A 193 -13.48 -4.59 51.16
C TYR A 193 -12.78 -3.83 50.04
N PRO A 194 -11.93 -4.48 49.24
CA PRO A 194 -11.07 -3.78 48.29
C PRO A 194 -11.83 -2.98 47.22
N VAL A 195 -12.91 -3.52 46.66
CA VAL A 195 -13.72 -2.83 45.62
C VAL A 195 -14.46 -1.62 46.21
N TYR A 196 -15.03 -1.77 47.39
CA TYR A 196 -15.72 -0.68 48.07
C TYR A 196 -14.76 0.44 48.51
N SER A 197 -13.58 0.05 49.00
CA SER A 197 -12.48 0.96 49.29
C SER A 197 -12.07 1.80 48.10
N GLN A 198 -11.87 1.17 46.93
CA GLN A 198 -11.52 1.89 45.71
C GLN A 198 -12.59 2.90 45.30
N ALA A 199 -13.87 2.55 45.45
CA ALA A 199 -14.96 3.43 45.14
C ALA A 199 -15.03 4.64 46.13
N LEU A 200 -14.79 4.41 47.45
CA LEU A 200 -14.69 5.49 48.41
C LEU A 200 -13.52 6.44 48.14
N VAL A 201 -12.33 5.88 47.90
CA VAL A 201 -11.16 6.70 47.57
C VAL A 201 -11.40 7.52 46.29
N GLY A 202 -11.98 6.91 45.22
CA GLY A 202 -12.34 7.61 44.01
C GLY A 202 -13.34 8.74 44.21
N GLY A 203 -14.38 8.48 45.00
CA GLY A 203 -15.36 9.49 45.40
C GLY A 203 -14.73 10.62 46.23
N GLY A 204 -13.83 10.28 47.15
CA GLY A 204 -13.08 11.26 47.95
C GLY A 204 -12.19 12.16 47.10
N VAL A 205 -11.46 11.60 46.12
CA VAL A 205 -10.67 12.38 45.17
C VAL A 205 -11.56 13.29 44.34
N ALA A 206 -12.64 12.76 43.74
CA ALA A 206 -13.57 13.54 42.92
C ALA A 206 -14.20 14.70 43.71
N LEU A 207 -14.61 14.45 44.97
CA LEU A 207 -15.21 15.48 45.83
C LEU A 207 -14.18 16.55 46.22
N THR A 208 -12.95 16.17 46.51
CA THR A 208 -11.85 17.10 46.82
C THR A 208 -11.54 18.00 45.62
N TYR A 209 -11.48 17.42 44.40
CA TYR A 209 -11.37 18.16 43.16
C TYR A 209 -12.49 19.22 43.00
N LEU A 210 -13.73 18.74 43.11
CA LEU A 210 -14.91 19.58 42.98
C LEU A 210 -14.92 20.73 43.97
N THR A 211 -14.52 20.46 45.22
CA THR A 211 -14.50 21.44 46.32
C THR A 211 -13.40 22.47 46.15
N ILE A 212 -12.18 22.07 45.84
CA ILE A 212 -11.07 23.03 45.52
C ILE A 212 -11.41 23.86 44.31
N PHE A 213 -11.98 23.23 43.29
CA PHE A 213 -12.46 23.91 42.11
C PHE A 213 -13.52 24.96 42.47
N ALA A 214 -14.54 24.60 43.28
CA ALA A 214 -15.58 25.56 43.72
C ALA A 214 -14.99 26.72 44.55
N ALA A 215 -14.02 26.41 45.44
CA ALA A 215 -13.32 27.42 46.23
C ALA A 215 -12.57 28.46 45.40
N TYR A 216 -11.97 28.00 44.30
CA TYR A 216 -11.20 28.82 43.40
C TYR A 216 -12.07 29.53 42.35
N ALA A 217 -12.91 28.77 41.60
CA ALA A 217 -13.58 29.29 40.40
C ALA A 217 -14.97 29.89 40.69
N ILE A 218 -15.70 29.34 41.68
CA ILE A 218 -17.07 29.77 41.98
C ILE A 218 -17.10 30.83 43.08
N PHE A 219 -16.38 30.59 44.17
CA PHE A 219 -16.43 31.44 45.34
C PHE A 219 -15.27 32.46 45.45
N ALA A 220 -14.27 32.38 44.57
CA ALA A 220 -13.10 33.26 44.59
C ALA A 220 -12.39 33.37 45.97
N LEU A 221 -12.52 32.33 46.81
CA LEU A 221 -11.95 32.28 48.16
C LEU A 221 -10.42 32.04 48.12
N ILE A 222 -9.92 31.43 47.03
CA ILE A 222 -8.54 31.06 46.83
C ILE A 222 -8.05 31.76 45.56
N PRO A 223 -6.92 32.51 45.61
CA PRO A 223 -6.33 33.08 44.42
C PRO A 223 -5.96 31.99 43.39
N MET A 224 -5.82 32.36 42.13
CA MET A 224 -5.58 31.49 41.01
C MET A 224 -4.36 30.51 41.21
N TYR A 225 -3.22 31.07 41.60
CA TYR A 225 -1.99 30.27 41.74
C TYR A 225 -2.05 29.20 42.84
N PRO A 226 -2.50 29.48 44.06
CA PRO A 226 -2.76 28.45 45.06
C PRO A 226 -3.83 27.45 44.63
N GLY A 227 -4.90 27.90 43.95
CA GLY A 227 -5.98 27.03 43.48
C GLY A 227 -5.51 25.98 42.49
N VAL A 228 -4.78 26.41 41.45
CA VAL A 228 -4.16 25.53 40.48
C VAL A 228 -3.12 24.61 41.11
N GLY A 229 -2.31 25.11 42.06
CA GLY A 229 -1.35 24.31 42.83
C GLY A 229 -2.02 23.21 43.65
N LEU A 230 -3.16 23.51 44.29
CA LEU A 230 -3.94 22.53 45.05
C LEU A 230 -4.57 21.47 44.13
N LEU A 231 -5.08 21.85 42.96
CA LEU A 231 -5.61 20.89 41.99
C LEU A 231 -4.49 19.96 41.44
N ALA A 232 -3.31 20.49 41.16
CA ALA A 232 -2.14 19.69 40.81
C ALA A 232 -1.73 18.71 41.93
N LEU A 233 -1.78 19.15 43.17
CA LEU A 233 -1.49 18.32 44.35
C LEU A 233 -2.49 17.19 44.49
N VAL A 234 -3.78 17.43 44.26
CA VAL A 234 -4.81 16.37 44.25
C VAL A 234 -4.58 15.39 43.09
N SER A 235 -4.12 15.84 41.94
CA SER A 235 -3.74 14.96 40.83
C SER A 235 -2.60 14.02 41.21
N VAL A 236 -1.54 14.53 41.79
CA VAL A 236 -0.39 13.72 42.27
C VAL A 236 -0.83 12.76 43.36
N ALA A 237 -1.65 13.21 44.29
CA ALA A 237 -2.21 12.35 45.35
C ALA A 237 -3.09 11.23 44.78
N SER A 238 -3.92 11.55 43.77
CA SER A 238 -4.76 10.56 43.10
C SER A 238 -3.94 9.49 42.38
N VAL A 239 -2.89 9.90 41.66
CA VAL A 239 -1.96 8.96 41.02
C VAL A 239 -1.26 8.07 42.07
N THR A 240 -0.82 8.63 43.17
CA THR A 240 -0.15 7.88 44.25
C THR A 240 -1.11 6.85 44.89
N LEU A 241 -2.36 7.26 45.11
CA LEU A 241 -3.41 6.38 45.63
C LEU A 241 -3.78 5.29 44.61
N ALA A 242 -3.83 5.62 43.34
CA ALA A 242 -4.09 4.66 42.26
C ALA A 242 -3.01 3.56 42.18
N ILE A 243 -1.74 3.93 42.34
CA ILE A 243 -0.63 2.97 42.41
C ILE A 243 -0.78 2.08 43.64
N ARG A 244 -1.07 2.70 44.77
CA ARG A 244 -1.18 1.99 46.06
C ARG A 244 -2.37 1.03 46.11
N HIS A 245 -3.50 1.42 45.53
CA HIS A 245 -4.71 0.57 45.46
C HIS A 245 -4.77 -0.34 44.22
N GLU A 246 -3.77 -0.30 43.35
CA GLU A 246 -3.71 -1.03 42.07
C GLU A 246 -4.99 -0.85 41.23
N SER A 247 -5.60 0.31 41.29
CA SER A 247 -6.91 0.60 40.70
C SER A 247 -6.79 1.55 39.53
N MET A 248 -7.02 1.03 38.31
CA MET A 248 -7.09 1.83 37.07
C MET A 248 -8.23 2.85 37.15
N ALA A 249 -9.37 2.51 37.78
CA ALA A 249 -10.50 3.42 37.89
C ALA A 249 -10.16 4.69 38.69
N LEU A 250 -9.39 4.58 39.77
CA LEU A 250 -8.89 5.72 40.55
C LEU A 250 -8.00 6.65 39.71
N ALA A 251 -7.10 6.05 38.92
CA ALA A 251 -6.25 6.83 38.04
C ALA A 251 -7.05 7.60 36.97
N VAL A 252 -8.06 6.95 36.38
CA VAL A 252 -8.95 7.58 35.39
C VAL A 252 -9.75 8.73 35.99
N ILE A 253 -10.32 8.56 37.20
CA ILE A 253 -11.05 9.63 37.89
C ILE A 253 -10.15 10.82 38.17
N GLY A 254 -8.92 10.56 38.64
CA GLY A 254 -7.96 11.64 38.93
C GLY A 254 -7.56 12.43 37.68
N ILE A 255 -7.33 11.75 36.56
CA ILE A 255 -6.96 12.41 35.31
C ILE A 255 -8.13 13.15 34.65
N LEU A 256 -9.32 12.55 34.62
CA LEU A 256 -10.51 13.24 34.11
C LEU A 256 -10.79 14.49 34.91
N GLY A 257 -10.70 14.43 36.26
CA GLY A 257 -10.80 15.60 37.12
C GLY A 257 -9.77 16.67 36.77
N ALA A 258 -8.53 16.27 36.55
CA ALA A 258 -7.46 17.19 36.18
C ALA A 258 -7.70 17.89 34.81
N PHE A 259 -8.15 17.17 33.78
CA PHE A 259 -8.42 17.79 32.49
C PHE A 259 -9.71 18.59 32.43
N ILE A 260 -10.77 18.20 33.18
CA ILE A 260 -12.05 18.92 33.21
C ILE A 260 -11.96 20.21 34.02
N ALA A 261 -11.16 20.25 35.08
CA ALA A 261 -11.06 21.39 35.98
C ALA A 261 -10.82 22.74 35.28
N PRO A 262 -9.89 22.89 34.33
CA PRO A 262 -9.64 24.14 33.64
C PRO A 262 -10.85 24.66 32.81
N PHE A 263 -11.59 23.72 32.17
CA PHE A 263 -12.73 24.09 31.31
C PHE A 263 -13.91 24.56 32.11
N VAL A 264 -14.19 23.90 33.23
CA VAL A 264 -15.27 24.35 34.11
C VAL A 264 -14.90 25.68 34.74
N ALA A 265 -13.63 25.95 35.06
CA ALA A 265 -13.16 27.26 35.52
C ALA A 265 -13.44 28.36 34.47
N GLY A 266 -13.09 28.12 33.20
CA GLY A 266 -13.30 29.10 32.12
C GLY A 266 -14.75 29.39 31.76
N SER A 267 -15.66 28.40 31.85
CA SER A 267 -17.06 28.57 31.48
C SER A 267 -17.91 29.35 32.48
N LEU A 268 -17.49 29.46 33.74
CA LEU A 268 -18.22 30.16 34.81
C LEU A 268 -17.84 31.65 34.91
N THR A 269 -16.76 32.06 34.25
CA THR A 269 -16.27 33.45 34.31
C THR A 269 -17.16 34.44 33.55
N ASP A 270 -17.84 34.01 32.49
CA ASP A 270 -18.74 34.87 31.72
C ASP A 270 -20.01 35.29 32.48
N SER A 271 -20.37 34.57 33.54
CA SER A 271 -21.63 34.80 34.29
C SER A 271 -21.50 35.72 35.52
N TYR A 272 -20.31 35.95 36.07
CA TYR A 272 -20.14 36.70 37.34
C TYR A 272 -19.21 37.91 37.32
N GLY A 273 -18.70 38.33 36.14
CA GLY A 273 -18.06 39.65 35.94
C GLY A 273 -16.74 39.93 36.68
N GLN A 274 -16.21 39.00 37.45
CA GLN A 274 -14.87 39.08 38.06
C GLN A 274 -14.08 37.82 37.74
N VAL A 275 -13.17 37.95 36.87
CA VAL A 275 -12.49 36.87 36.24
C VAL A 275 -11.05 36.78 36.76
N ASN A 276 -10.76 35.65 37.37
CA ASN A 276 -9.40 35.10 37.32
C ASN A 276 -9.23 34.44 35.97
N ASP A 277 -9.21 35.20 34.88
CA ASP A 277 -8.93 34.66 33.54
C ASP A 277 -7.56 33.99 33.58
N ILE A 278 -7.51 32.72 33.14
CA ILE A 278 -6.27 31.96 33.07
C ILE A 278 -5.31 32.68 32.10
N GLY A 279 -5.86 33.49 31.20
CA GLY A 279 -5.15 34.33 30.23
C GLY A 279 -4.22 33.53 29.29
N PRO A 280 -3.52 34.24 28.43
CA PRO A 280 -2.56 33.64 27.51
C PRO A 280 -1.27 33.16 28.20
N SER A 281 -1.29 33.02 29.52
CA SER A 281 -0.13 32.70 30.31
C SER A 281 0.25 31.20 30.29
N PHE A 282 1.53 30.92 30.49
CA PHE A 282 2.07 29.56 30.59
C PHE A 282 1.48 28.71 31.75
N GLN A 283 0.75 29.30 32.67
CA GLN A 283 0.34 28.63 33.92
C GLN A 283 -0.59 27.44 33.72
N LEU A 284 -1.55 27.54 32.79
CA LEU A 284 -2.39 26.38 32.45
C LEU A 284 -1.55 25.26 31.85
N MET A 285 -0.63 25.60 30.98
CA MET A 285 0.25 24.61 30.38
C MET A 285 1.19 24.00 31.40
N ALA A 286 1.72 24.79 32.33
CA ALA A 286 2.53 24.27 33.45
C ALA A 286 1.73 23.28 34.31
N TYR A 287 0.45 23.57 34.59
CA TYR A 287 -0.44 22.63 35.29
C TYR A 287 -0.62 21.32 34.50
N ILE A 288 -0.93 21.40 33.20
CA ILE A 288 -1.09 20.20 32.35
C ILE A 288 0.21 19.40 32.27
N ILE A 289 1.36 20.05 32.16
CA ILE A 289 2.69 19.41 32.19
C ILE A 289 2.88 18.63 33.50
N VAL A 290 2.47 19.17 34.64
CA VAL A 290 2.53 18.42 35.93
C VAL A 290 1.63 17.19 35.91
N VAL A 291 0.43 17.31 35.36
CA VAL A 291 -0.46 16.14 35.15
C VAL A 291 0.21 15.10 34.24
N ASP A 292 0.78 15.53 33.12
CA ASP A 292 1.45 14.63 32.15
C ASP A 292 2.70 13.96 32.75
N VAL A 293 3.48 14.67 33.57
CA VAL A 293 4.60 14.07 34.34
C VAL A 293 4.10 13.01 35.32
N SER A 294 2.93 13.24 35.96
CA SER A 294 2.31 12.24 36.82
C SER A 294 1.89 10.99 36.03
N VAL A 295 1.41 11.17 34.79
CA VAL A 295 1.11 10.05 33.86
C VAL A 295 2.37 9.31 33.47
N LEU A 296 3.46 10.03 33.16
CA LEU A 296 4.76 9.43 32.86
C LEU A 296 5.28 8.60 34.05
N ALA A 297 5.20 9.13 35.26
CA ALA A 297 5.57 8.41 36.48
C ALA A 297 4.74 7.12 36.63
N LEU A 298 3.41 7.22 36.47
CA LEU A 298 2.53 6.06 36.58
C LEU A 298 2.82 5.00 35.49
N SER A 299 3.00 5.43 34.23
CA SER A 299 3.29 4.54 33.10
C SER A 299 4.63 3.80 33.25
N THR A 300 5.57 4.36 33.99
CA THR A 300 6.86 3.71 34.33
C THR A 300 6.68 2.54 35.27
N PHE A 301 5.72 2.59 36.20
CA PHE A 301 5.46 1.53 37.20
C PHE A 301 4.36 0.56 36.77
N ARG A 302 3.33 1.03 36.07
CA ARG A 302 2.16 0.23 35.64
C ARG A 302 1.77 0.55 34.20
N ASN A 303 1.74 -0.45 33.35
CA ASN A 303 1.30 -0.28 31.96
C ASN A 303 -0.24 -0.33 31.86
N TRP A 304 -0.89 0.76 32.23
CA TRP A 304 -2.33 0.96 32.02
C TRP A 304 -2.56 1.72 30.72
N ARG A 305 -2.59 1.01 29.62
CA ARG A 305 -2.59 1.54 28.23
C ARG A 305 -3.68 2.56 27.94
N TRP A 306 -4.92 2.27 28.38
CA TRP A 306 -6.04 3.20 28.20
C TRP A 306 -5.87 4.51 28.97
N PHE A 307 -5.16 4.46 30.06
CA PHE A 307 -4.86 5.63 30.86
C PHE A 307 -3.93 6.60 30.14
N THR A 308 -2.86 6.11 29.55
CA THR A 308 -1.94 6.92 28.74
C THR A 308 -2.63 7.48 27.47
N THR A 309 -3.54 6.69 26.86
CA THR A 309 -4.36 7.15 25.73
C THR A 309 -5.26 8.31 26.13
N LEU A 310 -5.98 8.16 27.24
CA LEU A 310 -6.88 9.19 27.74
C LEU A 310 -6.13 10.48 28.11
N ALA A 311 -4.95 10.36 28.71
CA ALA A 311 -4.11 11.48 29.06
C ALA A 311 -3.62 12.23 27.82
N LEU A 312 -3.09 11.52 26.80
CA LEU A 312 -2.65 12.14 25.56
C LEU A 312 -3.80 12.93 24.87
N ILE A 313 -4.99 12.33 24.77
CA ILE A 313 -6.16 12.99 24.19
C ILE A 313 -6.56 14.21 25.01
N GLY A 314 -6.59 14.09 26.34
CA GLY A 314 -6.92 15.18 27.26
C GLY A 314 -5.94 16.35 27.14
N SER A 315 -4.64 16.07 27.09
CA SER A 315 -3.60 17.09 26.95
C SER A 315 -3.68 17.81 25.61
N LEU A 316 -3.83 17.08 24.51
CA LEU A 316 -3.99 17.69 23.18
C LEU A 316 -5.27 18.51 23.07
N PHE A 317 -6.37 18.04 23.65
CA PHE A 317 -7.64 18.77 23.67
C PHE A 317 -7.54 20.05 24.49
N THR A 318 -6.88 19.99 25.66
CA THR A 318 -6.69 21.18 26.52
C THR A 318 -5.76 22.18 25.84
N PHE A 319 -4.66 21.72 25.24
CA PHE A 319 -3.77 22.58 24.46
C PHE A 319 -4.51 23.28 23.30
N GLY A 320 -5.23 22.51 22.48
CA GLY A 320 -5.97 23.06 21.34
C GLY A 320 -7.04 24.08 21.77
N SER A 321 -7.81 23.77 22.82
CA SER A 321 -8.82 24.68 23.35
C SER A 321 -8.23 25.97 23.91
N TRP A 322 -7.08 25.87 24.61
CA TRP A 322 -6.38 27.03 25.14
C TRP A 322 -5.81 27.89 24.01
N TYR A 323 -5.18 27.27 23.00
CA TYR A 323 -4.62 27.99 21.87
C TYR A 323 -5.69 28.72 21.07
N LEU A 324 -6.80 28.05 20.73
CA LEU A 324 -7.90 28.65 19.96
C LEU A 324 -8.60 29.80 20.71
N ARG A 325 -8.65 29.77 22.06
CA ARG A 325 -9.28 30.82 22.86
C ARG A 325 -8.44 32.11 22.90
N TYR A 326 -7.11 31.95 22.93
CA TYR A 326 -6.17 33.07 23.09
C TYR A 326 -5.27 33.23 21.86
N GLU A 327 -5.80 32.87 20.69
CA GLU A 327 -5.08 33.02 19.42
C GLU A 327 -4.70 34.49 19.21
N GLY A 328 -3.41 34.72 18.87
CA GLY A 328 -2.84 36.07 18.71
C GLY A 328 -2.33 36.73 20.00
N GLU A 329 -2.70 36.23 21.20
CA GLU A 329 -2.20 36.75 22.49
C GLU A 329 -1.07 35.87 23.05
N ILE A 330 -0.96 34.61 22.61
CA ILE A 330 0.03 33.65 23.09
C ILE A 330 1.33 33.82 22.31
N SER A 331 2.47 33.96 23.04
CA SER A 331 3.75 33.96 22.37
C SER A 331 4.03 32.59 21.73
N LEU A 332 4.56 32.59 20.50
CA LEU A 332 4.92 31.37 19.78
C LEU A 332 5.84 30.45 20.61
N LEU A 333 6.79 31.04 21.34
CA LEU A 333 7.68 30.28 22.23
C LEU A 333 6.92 29.55 23.35
N THR A 334 5.88 30.18 23.93
CA THR A 334 5.05 29.56 24.96
C THR A 334 4.23 28.40 24.37
N ALA A 335 3.61 28.61 23.23
CA ALA A 335 2.82 27.57 22.56
C ALA A 335 3.69 26.37 22.12
N GLN A 336 4.73 26.62 21.33
CA GLN A 336 5.59 25.57 20.81
C GLN A 336 6.40 24.91 21.92
N GLY A 337 6.86 25.67 22.92
CA GLY A 337 7.58 25.12 24.08
C GLY A 337 6.73 24.17 24.90
N SER A 338 5.48 24.56 25.21
CA SER A 338 4.52 23.73 25.94
C SER A 338 4.22 22.43 25.17
N LEU A 339 3.92 22.54 23.88
CA LEU A 339 3.66 21.41 23.01
C LEU A 339 4.87 20.46 22.93
N THR A 340 6.09 20.98 22.85
CA THR A 340 7.33 20.19 22.82
C THR A 340 7.53 19.42 24.12
N ILE A 341 7.30 20.04 25.27
CA ILE A 341 7.42 19.37 26.58
C ILE A 341 6.39 18.24 26.67
N MET A 342 5.13 18.50 26.30
CA MET A 342 4.08 17.46 26.26
C MET A 342 4.47 16.30 25.35
N PHE A 343 4.92 16.60 24.13
CA PHE A 343 5.42 15.58 23.20
C PHE A 343 6.50 14.70 23.80
N LEU A 344 7.51 15.30 24.45
CA LEU A 344 8.63 14.56 25.05
C LEU A 344 8.15 13.66 26.21
N ILE A 345 7.20 14.14 27.03
CA ILE A 345 6.62 13.36 28.13
C ILE A 345 5.91 12.13 27.58
N PHE A 346 5.06 12.28 26.55
CA PHE A 346 4.35 11.14 25.97
C PHE A 346 5.25 10.21 25.14
N ALA A 347 6.27 10.72 24.47
CA ALA A 347 7.30 9.90 23.84
C ALA A 347 8.04 9.04 24.88
N ALA A 348 8.35 9.59 26.04
CA ALA A 348 8.93 8.85 27.16
C ALA A 348 7.91 7.86 27.77
N ALA A 349 6.65 8.26 27.99
CA ALA A 349 5.61 7.43 28.61
C ALA A 349 5.32 6.17 27.79
N THR A 350 5.33 6.26 26.44
CA THR A 350 5.09 5.12 25.55
C THR A 350 6.27 4.16 25.43
N THR A 351 7.50 4.61 25.74
CA THR A 351 8.73 3.84 25.52
C THR A 351 9.43 3.41 26.82
N MET A 352 9.45 4.26 27.87
CA MET A 352 10.24 4.00 29.10
C MET A 352 9.81 2.74 29.84
N PHE A 353 8.50 2.46 29.93
CA PHE A 353 8.02 1.24 30.57
C PHE A 353 8.62 0.00 29.91
N HIS A 354 8.59 -0.07 28.60
CA HIS A 354 9.10 -1.20 27.84
C HIS A 354 10.64 -1.28 27.92
N MET A 355 11.32 -0.16 27.95
CA MET A 355 12.79 -0.11 28.07
C MET A 355 13.28 -0.53 29.47
N ILE A 356 12.58 -0.12 30.53
CA ILE A 356 12.96 -0.41 31.93
C ILE A 356 12.62 -1.86 32.28
N TRP A 357 11.39 -2.30 31.98
CA TRP A 357 10.89 -3.61 32.37
C TRP A 357 11.07 -4.70 31.32
N ARG A 358 11.66 -4.38 30.15
CA ARG A 358 11.88 -5.29 29.01
C ARG A 358 10.64 -6.08 28.62
N ARG A 359 9.47 -5.44 28.61
CA ARG A 359 8.17 -6.04 28.26
C ARG A 359 7.84 -5.83 26.79
N THR A 360 7.17 -6.81 26.17
CA THR A 360 6.68 -6.69 24.78
C THR A 360 5.66 -5.56 24.67
N PRO A 361 5.82 -4.63 23.72
CA PRO A 361 4.81 -3.61 23.46
C PRO A 361 3.56 -4.24 22.83
N HIS A 362 2.43 -3.69 23.15
CA HIS A 362 1.18 -4.02 22.47
C HIS A 362 0.94 -3.07 21.29
N ALA A 363 0.06 -3.45 20.34
CA ALA A 363 -0.29 -2.60 19.19
C ALA A 363 -0.76 -1.20 19.61
N LEU A 364 -1.48 -1.07 20.72
CA LEU A 364 -1.94 0.22 21.24
C LEU A 364 -0.79 1.16 21.63
N ASP A 365 0.28 0.62 22.27
CA ASP A 365 1.46 1.41 22.67
C ASP A 365 2.17 1.98 21.44
N LEU A 366 2.27 1.17 20.38
CA LEU A 366 2.85 1.60 19.08
C LEU A 366 1.96 2.63 18.38
N THR A 367 0.63 2.45 18.44
CA THR A 367 -0.32 3.43 17.89
C THR A 367 -0.24 4.77 18.61
N LEU A 368 -0.10 4.77 19.94
CA LEU A 368 0.06 6.00 20.72
C LEU A 368 1.36 6.73 20.38
N MET A 369 2.44 5.99 20.14
CA MET A 369 3.71 6.57 19.69
C MET A 369 3.57 7.28 18.34
N ALA A 370 2.86 6.65 17.39
CA ALA A 370 2.57 7.26 16.09
C ALA A 370 1.65 8.48 16.22
N LEU A 371 0.59 8.36 17.03
CA LEU A 371 -0.37 9.46 17.25
C LEU A 371 0.32 10.67 17.87
N ASN A 372 1.18 10.47 18.88
CA ASN A 372 1.96 11.54 19.51
C ASN A 372 2.88 12.24 18.50
N ALA A 373 3.57 11.48 17.64
CA ALA A 373 4.43 12.03 16.60
C ALA A 373 3.64 12.86 15.58
N THR A 374 2.52 12.30 15.10
CA THR A 374 1.68 12.94 14.09
C THR A 374 1.00 14.19 14.62
N ALA A 375 0.47 14.13 15.86
CA ALA A 375 -0.16 15.28 16.50
C ALA A 375 0.87 16.41 16.76
N PHE A 376 2.05 16.08 17.29
CA PHE A 376 3.12 17.05 17.51
C PHE A 376 3.54 17.72 16.21
N PHE A 377 3.80 16.91 15.16
CA PHE A 377 4.17 17.45 13.85
C PHE A 377 3.07 18.35 13.27
N GLY A 378 1.82 17.87 13.25
CA GLY A 378 0.69 18.59 12.64
C GLY A 378 0.40 19.92 13.34
N ILE A 379 0.39 19.94 14.68
CA ILE A 379 0.17 21.17 15.44
C ILE A 379 1.38 22.11 15.29
N SER A 380 2.61 21.59 15.40
CA SER A 380 3.81 22.41 15.19
C SER A 380 3.87 23.00 13.77
N TYR A 381 3.43 22.23 12.78
CA TYR A 381 3.33 22.72 11.40
C TYR A 381 2.36 23.89 11.29
N ALA A 382 1.19 23.79 11.91
CA ALA A 382 0.20 24.88 11.93
C ALA A 382 0.72 26.12 12.66
N LEU A 383 1.46 25.92 13.78
CA LEU A 383 2.01 27.03 14.58
C LEU A 383 3.20 27.75 13.90
N LEU A 384 4.07 27.02 13.23
CA LEU A 384 5.36 27.53 12.76
C LEU A 384 5.35 27.90 11.27
N TRP A 385 4.31 27.51 10.51
CA TRP A 385 4.31 27.66 9.07
C TRP A 385 4.43 29.09 8.57
N GLU A 386 3.74 30.02 9.19
CA GLU A 386 3.73 31.42 8.75
C GLU A 386 5.09 32.11 8.98
N ASP A 387 5.69 31.92 10.15
CA ASP A 387 6.93 32.64 10.55
C ASP A 387 8.21 31.89 10.17
N PHE A 388 8.17 30.55 10.11
CA PHE A 388 9.36 29.72 10.00
C PHE A 388 9.30 28.72 8.84
N ARG A 389 8.57 29.02 7.79
CA ARG A 389 8.39 28.14 6.61
C ARG A 389 9.72 27.59 6.07
N SER A 390 10.76 28.44 5.97
CA SER A 390 12.07 28.06 5.45
C SER A 390 12.81 27.02 6.31
N TRP A 391 12.45 26.90 7.60
CA TRP A 391 13.06 25.98 8.56
C TRP A 391 12.23 24.73 8.84
N MET A 392 11.01 24.66 8.31
CA MET A 392 10.09 23.56 8.60
C MET A 392 10.62 22.19 8.15
N GLY A 393 11.32 22.12 7.01
CA GLY A 393 11.98 20.88 6.59
C GLY A 393 13.07 20.47 7.57
N GLY A 394 13.87 21.41 8.08
CA GLY A 394 14.87 21.18 9.13
C GLY A 394 14.24 20.68 10.43
N PHE A 395 13.09 21.26 10.83
CA PHE A 395 12.31 20.79 11.98
C PHE A 395 11.84 19.35 11.79
N THR A 396 11.32 19.02 10.61
CA THR A 396 10.85 17.66 10.28
C THR A 396 11.98 16.64 10.28
N ILE A 397 13.17 17.02 9.76
CA ILE A 397 14.39 16.19 9.84
C ILE A 397 14.84 16.00 11.30
N LEU A 398 14.76 17.04 12.14
CA LEU A 398 15.09 16.93 13.56
C LEU A 398 14.18 15.91 14.26
N LEU A 399 12.90 15.92 13.95
CA LEU A 399 11.94 14.94 14.45
C LEU A 399 12.24 13.52 13.94
N ALA A 400 12.62 13.39 12.67
CA ALA A 400 13.09 12.13 12.11
C ALA A 400 14.33 11.59 12.84
N LEU A 401 15.30 12.45 13.12
CA LEU A 401 16.51 12.11 13.88
C LEU A 401 16.21 11.73 15.33
N PHE A 402 15.23 12.39 15.97
CA PHE A 402 14.77 12.03 17.31
C PHE A 402 14.23 10.60 17.35
N TYR A 403 13.31 10.24 16.43
CA TYR A 403 12.78 8.89 16.36
C TYR A 403 13.81 7.86 15.88
N GLY A 404 14.72 8.23 14.99
CA GLY A 404 15.87 7.40 14.59
C GLY A 404 16.79 7.09 15.76
N GLY A 405 17.11 8.10 16.60
CA GLY A 405 17.85 7.93 17.83
C GLY A 405 17.12 7.02 18.84
N MET A 406 15.82 7.19 18.95
CA MET A 406 14.98 6.32 19.81
C MET A 406 14.95 4.88 19.30
N ALA A 407 14.86 4.66 17.99
CA ALA A 407 14.97 3.35 17.37
C ALA A 407 16.31 2.69 17.70
N TYR A 408 17.39 3.42 17.56
CA TYR A 408 18.75 2.96 17.86
C TYR A 408 18.92 2.59 19.35
N LEU A 409 18.45 3.44 20.27
CA LEU A 409 18.48 3.18 21.70
C LEU A 409 17.67 1.94 22.07
N ALA A 410 16.49 1.77 21.47
CA ALA A 410 15.63 0.60 21.69
C ALA A 410 16.29 -0.69 21.17
N LEU A 411 16.97 -0.66 20.02
CA LEU A 411 17.72 -1.79 19.46
C LEU A 411 18.87 -2.25 20.39
N ILE A 412 19.59 -1.31 21.00
CA ILE A 412 20.69 -1.63 21.90
C ILE A 412 20.16 -2.21 23.22
N ARG A 413 19.06 -1.66 23.74
CA ARG A 413 18.54 -2.00 25.08
C ARG A 413 17.68 -3.24 25.09
N ILE A 414 16.93 -3.50 24.02
CA ILE A 414 15.90 -4.55 23.93
C ILE A 414 16.13 -5.39 22.66
N ARG A 415 17.25 -6.09 22.57
CA ARG A 415 17.62 -6.89 21.39
C ARG A 415 16.61 -7.94 20.97
N GLU A 416 15.84 -8.50 21.91
CA GLU A 416 14.87 -9.58 21.64
C GLU A 416 13.51 -9.09 21.12
N GLN A 417 13.22 -7.78 21.18
CA GLN A 417 11.90 -7.23 20.88
C GLN A 417 12.00 -6.00 19.99
N ALA A 418 12.20 -6.25 18.72
CA ALA A 418 12.45 -5.22 17.73
C ALA A 418 11.22 -4.33 17.37
N HIS A 419 10.01 -4.60 17.90
CA HIS A 419 8.78 -3.89 17.49
C HIS A 419 8.82 -2.38 17.75
N ILE A 420 9.32 -1.93 18.92
CA ILE A 420 9.46 -0.50 19.23
C ILE A 420 10.47 0.15 18.28
N SER A 421 11.59 -0.53 18.05
CA SER A 421 12.64 -0.04 17.16
C SER A 421 12.14 0.08 15.73
N PHE A 422 11.38 -0.91 15.23
CA PHE A 422 10.78 -0.85 13.90
C PHE A 422 9.72 0.24 13.78
N MET A 423 8.91 0.44 14.83
CA MET A 423 7.91 1.51 14.84
C MET A 423 8.56 2.89 14.87
N ALA A 424 9.56 3.10 15.74
CA ALA A 424 10.31 4.34 15.80
C ALA A 424 11.06 4.63 14.48
N LEU A 425 11.69 3.60 13.89
CA LEU A 425 12.32 3.72 12.58
C LEU A 425 11.29 4.05 11.49
N GLY A 426 10.10 3.42 11.52
CA GLY A 426 9.01 3.72 10.59
C GLY A 426 8.57 5.17 10.69
N ILE A 427 8.36 5.70 11.91
CA ILE A 427 8.03 7.11 12.12
C ILE A 427 9.16 8.02 11.61
N ALA A 428 10.43 7.70 11.91
CA ALA A 428 11.57 8.46 11.43
C ALA A 428 11.62 8.55 9.90
N LEU A 429 11.37 7.44 9.21
CA LEU A 429 11.34 7.39 7.76
C LEU A 429 10.15 8.17 7.20
N ILE A 430 8.95 8.04 7.80
CA ILE A 430 7.77 8.83 7.40
C ILE A 430 8.05 10.33 7.55
N MET A 431 8.68 10.75 8.66
CA MET A 431 9.04 12.15 8.85
C MET A 431 10.09 12.63 7.82
N LEU A 432 11.02 11.76 7.42
CA LEU A 432 11.97 12.06 6.36
C LEU A 432 11.26 12.24 5.01
N THR A 433 10.34 11.36 4.66
CA THR A 433 9.52 11.47 3.44
C THR A 433 8.64 12.72 3.45
N VAL A 434 8.07 13.09 4.61
CA VAL A 434 7.25 14.31 4.79
C VAL A 434 8.10 15.57 4.73
N ALA A 435 9.38 15.53 5.14
CA ALA A 435 10.30 16.68 5.06
C ALA A 435 10.48 17.17 3.61
N VAL A 436 10.34 16.27 2.63
CA VAL A 436 10.47 16.57 1.20
C VAL A 436 9.46 17.64 0.75
N PRO A 437 8.12 17.41 0.81
CA PRO A 437 7.13 18.38 0.37
C PRO A 437 7.05 19.61 1.29
N VAL A 438 7.48 19.48 2.53
CA VAL A 438 7.54 20.62 3.48
C VAL A 438 8.63 21.60 3.09
N GLN A 439 9.78 21.11 2.60
CA GLN A 439 10.94 21.95 2.28
C GLN A 439 11.03 22.30 0.79
N LEU A 440 10.69 21.33 -0.08
CA LEU A 440 10.78 21.49 -1.52
C LEU A 440 9.45 21.94 -2.10
N GLY A 441 9.50 22.65 -3.21
CA GLY A 441 8.30 23.05 -3.96
C GLY A 441 8.33 22.49 -5.38
N GLY A 442 7.15 22.44 -6.02
CA GLY A 442 7.01 22.06 -7.42
C GLY A 442 7.59 20.69 -7.77
N PRO A 443 8.22 20.56 -8.92
CA PRO A 443 8.67 19.28 -9.48
C PRO A 443 9.76 18.56 -8.65
N TRP A 444 10.49 19.28 -7.78
CA TRP A 444 11.56 18.72 -6.96
C TRP A 444 11.09 17.72 -5.90
N ILE A 445 9.81 17.78 -5.55
CA ILE A 445 9.19 16.80 -4.62
C ILE A 445 9.26 15.40 -5.21
N SER A 446 8.83 15.24 -6.44
CA SER A 446 8.88 13.96 -7.16
C SER A 446 10.30 13.43 -7.34
N VAL A 447 11.24 14.31 -7.67
CA VAL A 447 12.66 13.95 -7.80
C VAL A 447 13.21 13.37 -6.50
N ALA A 448 12.92 14.02 -5.37
CA ALA A 448 13.41 13.58 -4.07
C ALA A 448 12.77 12.25 -3.63
N TRP A 449 11.46 12.08 -3.79
CA TRP A 449 10.79 10.82 -3.45
C TRP A 449 11.20 9.65 -4.35
N ALA A 450 11.41 9.89 -5.64
CA ALA A 450 11.92 8.86 -6.55
C ALA A 450 13.32 8.39 -6.13
N ALA A 451 14.19 9.32 -5.75
CA ALA A 451 15.53 9.02 -5.25
C ALA A 451 15.48 8.30 -3.89
N GLU A 452 14.65 8.77 -2.95
CA GLU A 452 14.44 8.13 -1.64
C GLU A 452 13.97 6.69 -1.80
N ALA A 453 12.98 6.43 -2.64
CA ALA A 453 12.45 5.09 -2.86
C ALA A 453 13.55 4.10 -3.30
N VAL A 454 14.37 4.47 -4.28
CA VAL A 454 15.41 3.58 -4.80
C VAL A 454 16.56 3.39 -3.82
N VAL A 455 16.92 4.42 -3.06
CA VAL A 455 17.95 4.33 -2.00
C VAL A 455 17.48 3.39 -0.90
N LEU A 456 16.23 3.50 -0.46
CA LEU A 456 15.65 2.62 0.55
C LEU A 456 15.55 1.18 0.04
N LEU A 457 15.21 0.97 -1.23
CA LEU A 457 15.19 -0.36 -1.84
C LEU A 457 16.60 -0.98 -1.84
N TRP A 458 17.61 -0.22 -2.25
CA TRP A 458 18.99 -0.68 -2.22
C TRP A 458 19.45 -1.01 -0.79
N LEU A 459 19.18 -0.10 0.17
CA LEU A 459 19.52 -0.28 1.58
C LEU A 459 18.82 -1.50 2.18
N SER A 460 17.59 -1.79 1.77
CA SER A 460 16.83 -2.94 2.23
C SER A 460 17.50 -4.28 1.90
N TYR A 461 18.13 -4.37 0.72
CA TYR A 461 18.90 -5.54 0.33
C TYR A 461 20.24 -5.62 1.07
N GLN A 462 20.93 -4.48 1.28
CA GLN A 462 22.19 -4.45 2.02
C GLN A 462 22.01 -4.84 3.50
N LEU A 463 20.95 -4.37 4.13
CA LEU A 463 20.63 -4.66 5.53
C LEU A 463 19.80 -5.93 5.70
N ARG A 464 19.35 -6.56 4.62
CA ARG A 464 18.47 -7.75 4.62
C ARG A 464 17.14 -7.53 5.39
N MET A 465 16.59 -6.33 5.34
CA MET A 465 15.40 -5.93 6.05
C MET A 465 14.21 -5.81 5.08
N TRP A 466 13.28 -6.78 5.09
CA TRP A 466 12.10 -6.76 4.24
C TRP A 466 11.15 -5.58 4.53
N GLN A 467 11.14 -5.09 5.77
CA GLN A 467 10.34 -3.92 6.18
C GLN A 467 10.72 -2.66 5.40
N LEU A 468 12.02 -2.44 5.17
CA LEU A 468 12.50 -1.33 4.35
C LEU A 468 12.07 -1.48 2.88
N ARG A 469 11.91 -2.70 2.37
CA ARG A 469 11.38 -2.93 1.00
C ARG A 469 9.93 -2.51 0.89
N VAL A 470 9.12 -2.87 1.88
CA VAL A 470 7.71 -2.45 1.94
C VAL A 470 7.61 -0.93 2.02
N TYR A 471 8.43 -0.31 2.87
CA TYR A 471 8.46 1.14 3.00
C TYR A 471 8.91 1.83 1.70
N SER A 472 9.99 1.35 1.07
CA SER A 472 10.42 1.82 -0.26
C SER A 472 9.29 1.74 -1.29
N GLY A 473 8.53 0.63 -1.30
CA GLY A 473 7.34 0.47 -2.14
C GLY A 473 6.26 1.52 -1.85
N GLY A 474 6.03 1.84 -0.57
CA GLY A 474 5.12 2.91 -0.15
C GLY A 474 5.54 4.29 -0.66
N VAL A 475 6.81 4.66 -0.49
CA VAL A 475 7.36 5.93 -1.01
C VAL A 475 7.27 5.97 -2.54
N PHE A 476 7.54 4.85 -3.22
CA PHE A 476 7.42 4.76 -4.67
C PHE A 476 5.97 4.95 -5.15
N ILE A 477 4.98 4.43 -4.43
CA ILE A 477 3.56 4.65 -4.72
C ILE A 477 3.20 6.13 -4.53
N VAL A 478 3.66 6.77 -3.45
CA VAL A 478 3.44 8.21 -3.20
C VAL A 478 4.06 9.04 -4.32
N PHE A 479 5.30 8.72 -4.73
CA PHE A 479 5.94 9.33 -5.89
C PHE A 479 5.09 9.20 -7.16
N LEU A 480 4.61 7.99 -7.48
CA LEU A 480 3.79 7.78 -8.68
C LEU A 480 2.46 8.54 -8.63
N MET A 481 1.81 8.54 -7.48
CA MET A 481 0.56 9.29 -7.28
C MET A 481 0.79 10.79 -7.51
N TRP A 482 1.86 11.35 -6.97
CA TRP A 482 2.19 12.76 -7.12
C TRP A 482 2.58 13.09 -8.57
N LEU A 483 3.44 12.26 -9.17
CA LEU A 483 3.86 12.41 -10.57
C LEU A 483 2.66 12.47 -11.51
N PHE A 484 1.70 11.55 -11.39
CA PHE A 484 0.57 11.49 -12.31
C PHE A 484 -0.57 12.45 -11.96
N ALA A 485 -0.83 12.69 -10.66
CA ALA A 485 -1.95 13.53 -10.23
C ALA A 485 -1.60 15.02 -10.14
N VAL A 486 -0.34 15.36 -9.91
CA VAL A 486 0.08 16.75 -9.69
C VAL A 486 1.01 17.21 -10.81
N ASP A 487 2.20 16.59 -10.94
CA ASP A 487 3.22 17.08 -11.88
C ASP A 487 2.80 16.93 -13.36
N THR A 488 2.17 15.79 -13.71
CA THR A 488 1.70 15.59 -15.09
C THR A 488 0.55 16.52 -15.45
N VAL A 489 -0.39 16.74 -14.53
CA VAL A 489 -1.51 17.66 -14.75
C VAL A 489 -1.00 19.09 -14.89
N ALA A 490 -0.14 19.53 -13.97
CA ALA A 490 0.48 20.85 -14.02
C ALA A 490 1.31 21.06 -15.30
N ALA A 491 2.02 20.01 -15.74
CA ALA A 491 2.79 20.05 -16.99
C ALA A 491 1.92 20.13 -18.24
N LEU A 492 0.71 19.54 -18.23
CA LEU A 492 -0.23 19.63 -19.36
C LEU A 492 -0.94 20.99 -19.45
N GLU A 493 -1.08 21.70 -18.31
CA GLU A 493 -1.69 23.03 -18.26
C GLU A 493 -0.68 24.17 -18.53
N ALA A 494 0.61 23.89 -18.38
CA ALA A 494 1.67 24.88 -18.57
C ALA A 494 2.09 24.98 -20.06
N ASP A 495 2.37 26.21 -20.51
CA ASP A 495 2.98 26.46 -21.83
C ASP A 495 4.49 26.16 -21.73
N LEU A 496 4.86 24.90 -21.96
CA LEU A 496 6.21 24.40 -21.73
C LEU A 496 7.07 24.50 -22.99
N THR A 497 8.32 24.93 -22.82
CA THR A 497 9.33 24.82 -23.89
C THR A 497 9.77 23.34 -24.01
N PRO A 498 9.72 22.75 -25.20
CA PRO A 498 10.17 21.38 -25.42
C PRO A 498 11.60 21.15 -24.94
N LEU A 499 11.81 20.04 -24.21
CA LEU A 499 13.12 19.56 -23.72
C LEU A 499 13.90 20.51 -22.77
N THR A 500 13.39 21.71 -22.45
CA THR A 500 14.07 22.69 -21.59
C THR A 500 13.21 23.20 -20.45
N ASN A 501 12.24 22.40 -20.00
CA ASN A 501 11.32 22.75 -18.93
C ASN A 501 11.70 22.10 -17.59
N GLU A 502 11.11 22.60 -16.52
CA GLU A 502 11.37 22.12 -15.14
C GLU A 502 10.84 20.71 -14.86
N TYR A 503 9.92 20.18 -15.68
CA TYR A 503 9.39 18.82 -15.53
C TYR A 503 10.27 17.74 -16.19
N LEU A 504 11.17 18.09 -17.11
CA LEU A 504 12.09 17.13 -17.73
C LEU A 504 12.90 16.34 -16.70
N PRO A 505 13.54 16.95 -15.66
CA PRO A 505 14.27 16.24 -14.62
C PRO A 505 13.39 15.24 -13.86
N VAL A 506 12.11 15.56 -13.61
CA VAL A 506 11.17 14.67 -12.92
C VAL A 506 10.99 13.35 -13.66
N TYR A 507 10.69 13.43 -14.96
CA TYR A 507 10.52 12.25 -15.79
C TYR A 507 11.82 11.46 -15.95
N LEU A 508 12.95 12.14 -16.18
CA LEU A 508 14.26 11.48 -16.31
C LEU A 508 14.66 10.74 -15.03
N VAL A 509 14.54 11.39 -13.87
CA VAL A 509 14.83 10.75 -12.58
C VAL A 509 13.82 9.66 -12.27
N GLY A 510 12.52 9.88 -12.52
CA GLY A 510 11.48 8.86 -12.33
C GLY A 510 11.73 7.60 -13.17
N ILE A 511 12.09 7.75 -14.44
CA ILE A 511 12.47 6.65 -15.33
C ILE A 511 13.74 5.95 -14.83
N ALA A 512 14.79 6.71 -14.52
CA ALA A 512 16.07 6.17 -14.08
C ALA A 512 15.94 5.39 -12.76
N THR A 513 15.23 5.94 -11.77
CA THR A 513 15.03 5.30 -10.47
C THR A 513 14.14 4.06 -10.57
N THR A 514 13.12 4.08 -11.44
CA THR A 514 12.26 2.92 -11.67
C THR A 514 13.05 1.77 -12.33
N PHE A 515 13.84 2.05 -13.36
CA PHE A 515 14.69 1.02 -13.98
C PHE A 515 15.83 0.57 -13.06
N MET A 516 16.38 1.45 -12.23
CA MET A 516 17.32 1.08 -11.19
C MET A 516 16.67 0.15 -10.16
N GLY A 517 15.44 0.44 -9.75
CA GLY A 517 14.65 -0.46 -8.89
C GLY A 517 14.46 -1.84 -9.52
N ALA A 518 14.07 -1.90 -10.80
CA ALA A 518 13.96 -3.16 -11.55
C ALA A 518 15.30 -3.92 -11.60
N TYR A 519 16.42 -3.22 -11.84
CA TYR A 519 17.76 -3.79 -11.83
C TYR A 519 18.10 -4.37 -10.45
N LEU A 520 17.84 -3.64 -9.35
CA LEU A 520 18.10 -4.09 -7.99
C LEU A 520 17.28 -5.35 -7.66
N VAL A 521 15.98 -5.37 -7.95
CA VAL A 521 15.10 -6.55 -7.74
C VAL A 521 15.66 -7.77 -8.51
N ARG A 522 16.09 -7.58 -9.76
CA ARG A 522 16.70 -8.66 -10.55
C ARG A 522 18.05 -9.11 -10.01
N ARG A 523 18.89 -8.15 -9.57
CA ARG A 523 20.26 -8.41 -9.07
C ARG A 523 20.25 -9.20 -7.77
N TYR A 524 19.29 -8.90 -6.88
CA TYR A 524 19.16 -9.54 -5.57
C TYR A 524 18.03 -10.59 -5.52
N LYS A 525 17.71 -11.20 -6.65
CA LYS A 525 16.62 -12.20 -6.76
C LYS A 525 16.74 -13.35 -5.76
N SER A 526 17.96 -13.79 -5.43
CA SER A 526 18.21 -14.86 -4.44
C SER A 526 17.85 -14.47 -2.99
N GLU A 527 17.72 -13.19 -2.70
CA GLU A 527 17.39 -12.65 -1.39
C GLU A 527 15.91 -12.19 -1.31
N SER A 528 15.17 -12.34 -2.40
CA SER A 528 13.76 -11.92 -2.52
C SER A 528 12.83 -13.10 -2.20
N PHE A 529 11.67 -12.79 -1.60
CA PHE A 529 10.60 -13.76 -1.40
C PHE A 529 9.92 -14.10 -2.73
N ASP A 530 9.33 -15.30 -2.85
CA ASP A 530 8.55 -15.71 -4.03
C ASP A 530 7.40 -14.71 -4.35
N ARG A 531 6.84 -14.07 -3.33
CA ARG A 531 5.81 -13.03 -3.46
C ARG A 531 6.31 -11.75 -4.14
N GLU A 532 7.62 -11.52 -4.20
CA GLU A 532 8.24 -10.35 -4.83
C GLU A 532 8.56 -10.58 -6.33
N ALA A 533 8.35 -11.80 -6.84
CA ALA A 533 8.59 -12.13 -8.24
C ALA A 533 7.90 -11.18 -9.24
N PRO A 534 6.66 -10.70 -9.02
CA PRO A 534 5.99 -9.77 -9.94
C PRO A 534 6.54 -8.34 -9.90
N LEU A 535 7.40 -7.96 -8.93
CA LEU A 535 7.92 -6.60 -8.82
C LEU A 535 8.82 -6.22 -10.01
N PHE A 536 9.63 -7.15 -10.48
CA PHE A 536 10.50 -6.88 -11.63
C PHE A 536 9.71 -6.49 -12.89
N PRO A 537 8.74 -7.31 -13.36
CA PRO A 537 7.94 -6.92 -14.52
C PRO A 537 7.08 -5.67 -14.24
N ALA A 538 6.54 -5.50 -13.03
CA ALA A 538 5.77 -4.32 -12.67
C ALA A 538 6.60 -3.03 -12.81
N LEU A 539 7.82 -3.00 -12.29
CA LEU A 539 8.72 -1.84 -12.42
C LEU A 539 9.11 -1.57 -13.87
N LEU A 540 9.29 -2.61 -14.69
CA LEU A 540 9.52 -2.43 -16.13
C LEU A 540 8.32 -1.77 -16.83
N VAL A 541 7.09 -2.22 -16.50
CA VAL A 541 5.86 -1.62 -17.04
C VAL A 541 5.75 -0.16 -16.62
N ILE A 542 5.93 0.12 -15.32
CA ILE A 542 5.82 1.49 -14.76
C ILE A 542 6.86 2.41 -15.39
N GLY A 543 8.14 2.00 -15.46
CA GLY A 543 9.19 2.84 -16.05
C GLY A 543 8.92 3.18 -17.52
N ASN A 544 8.38 2.23 -18.29
CA ASN A 544 7.97 2.48 -19.67
C ASN A 544 6.67 3.31 -19.76
N ALA A 545 5.75 3.19 -18.81
CA ALA A 545 4.57 4.04 -18.74
C ALA A 545 4.96 5.50 -18.45
N ILE A 546 5.88 5.72 -17.50
CA ILE A 546 6.44 7.06 -17.23
C ILE A 546 7.09 7.63 -18.49
N LEU A 547 7.89 6.83 -19.20
CA LEU A 547 8.51 7.24 -20.47
C LEU A 547 7.46 7.57 -21.54
N ALA A 548 6.42 6.75 -21.68
CA ALA A 548 5.36 6.99 -22.66
C ALA A 548 4.54 8.26 -22.37
N VAL A 549 4.34 8.60 -21.06
CA VAL A 549 3.67 9.83 -20.63
C VAL A 549 4.59 11.05 -20.76
N ALA A 550 5.90 10.89 -20.49
CA ALA A 550 6.88 11.97 -20.65
C ALA A 550 6.97 12.48 -22.08
N VAL A 551 6.83 11.58 -23.07
CA VAL A 551 6.98 11.93 -24.50
C VAL A 551 6.00 13.06 -24.92
N PRO A 552 4.66 12.97 -24.73
CA PRO A 552 3.74 14.02 -25.16
C PRO A 552 3.88 15.35 -24.41
N ILE A 553 4.58 15.36 -23.26
CA ILE A 553 4.87 16.58 -22.49
C ILE A 553 6.15 17.26 -23.00
N GLN A 554 7.09 16.47 -23.53
CA GLN A 554 8.43 16.94 -23.88
C GLN A 554 8.63 17.21 -25.35
N VAL A 555 7.74 16.73 -26.21
CA VAL A 555 7.89 16.91 -27.66
C VAL A 555 6.55 17.26 -28.33
N ASP A 556 6.64 17.98 -29.44
CA ASP A 556 5.47 18.43 -30.21
C ASP A 556 4.79 17.26 -30.95
N GLU A 557 3.56 17.52 -31.37
CA GLU A 557 2.58 16.60 -31.97
C GLU A 557 3.15 15.42 -32.77
N VAL A 558 3.97 15.69 -33.79
CA VAL A 558 4.49 14.66 -34.70
C VAL A 558 5.57 13.81 -34.07
N TRP A 559 6.41 14.43 -33.25
CA TRP A 559 7.52 13.73 -32.60
C TRP A 559 7.07 12.73 -31.54
N ILE A 560 5.84 12.86 -31.07
CA ILE A 560 5.24 11.88 -30.15
C ILE A 560 5.10 10.51 -30.82
N ALA A 561 4.56 10.49 -32.05
CA ALA A 561 4.42 9.26 -32.82
C ALA A 561 5.78 8.64 -33.16
N VAL A 562 6.76 9.46 -33.54
CA VAL A 562 8.13 9.04 -33.82
C VAL A 562 8.79 8.44 -32.56
N ALA A 563 8.69 9.12 -31.41
CA ALA A 563 9.29 8.67 -30.16
C ALA A 563 8.67 7.35 -29.68
N TRP A 564 7.33 7.21 -29.72
CA TRP A 564 6.66 5.96 -29.36
C TRP A 564 6.98 4.81 -30.33
N SER A 565 7.19 5.12 -31.62
CA SER A 565 7.64 4.14 -32.62
C SER A 565 9.03 3.61 -32.29
N VAL A 566 9.95 4.51 -31.93
CA VAL A 566 11.32 4.16 -31.50
C VAL A 566 11.28 3.39 -30.19
N GLN A 567 10.49 3.82 -29.21
CA GLN A 567 10.32 3.15 -27.92
C GLN A 567 9.82 1.71 -28.12
N ALA A 568 8.76 1.52 -28.89
CA ALA A 568 8.18 0.20 -29.16
C ALA A 568 9.18 -0.73 -29.84
N PHE A 569 9.87 -0.23 -30.88
CA PHE A 569 10.87 -1.01 -31.59
C PHE A 569 12.09 -1.37 -30.71
N ALA A 570 12.55 -0.41 -29.89
CA ALA A 570 13.65 -0.65 -28.94
C ALA A 570 13.25 -1.71 -27.89
N LEU A 571 12.05 -1.64 -27.33
CA LEU A 571 11.54 -2.62 -26.38
C LEU A 571 11.43 -4.02 -26.99
N MET A 572 10.92 -4.12 -28.24
CA MET A 572 10.87 -5.38 -28.96
C MET A 572 12.27 -5.95 -29.15
N SER A 573 13.21 -5.13 -29.58
CA SER A 573 14.62 -5.54 -29.81
C SER A 573 15.29 -6.01 -28.50
N LEU A 574 15.12 -5.24 -27.42
CA LEU A 574 15.66 -5.57 -26.10
C LEU A 574 15.03 -6.83 -25.52
N SER A 575 13.74 -7.09 -25.77
CA SER A 575 13.07 -8.30 -25.29
C SER A 575 13.76 -9.58 -25.77
N PHE A 576 14.22 -9.59 -27.02
CA PHE A 576 14.94 -10.73 -27.59
C PHE A 576 16.40 -10.80 -27.12
N ARG A 577 17.08 -9.64 -27.00
CA ARG A 577 18.49 -9.59 -26.56
C ARG A 577 18.63 -9.96 -25.09
N LEU A 578 17.77 -9.44 -24.23
CA LEU A 578 17.81 -9.67 -22.77
C LEU A 578 17.00 -10.90 -22.31
N LYS A 579 16.27 -11.54 -23.24
CA LYS A 579 15.37 -12.68 -22.99
C LYS A 579 14.32 -12.37 -21.91
N VAL A 580 13.78 -11.15 -21.91
CA VAL A 580 12.76 -10.65 -21.00
C VAL A 580 11.43 -10.54 -21.77
N VAL A 581 10.52 -11.48 -21.49
CA VAL A 581 9.22 -11.59 -22.19
C VAL A 581 8.34 -10.40 -21.92
N GLU A 582 8.40 -9.84 -20.71
CA GLU A 582 7.63 -8.69 -20.25
C GLU A 582 7.86 -7.45 -21.14
N MET A 583 9.09 -7.19 -21.57
CA MET A 583 9.40 -6.09 -22.49
C MET A 583 8.67 -6.22 -23.82
N ARG A 584 8.39 -7.45 -24.27
CA ARG A 584 7.65 -7.71 -25.50
C ARG A 584 6.19 -7.28 -25.35
N TRP A 585 5.58 -7.61 -24.22
CA TRP A 585 4.22 -7.19 -23.91
C TRP A 585 4.08 -5.67 -23.80
N ILE A 586 5.06 -5.03 -23.16
CA ILE A 586 5.10 -3.56 -23.07
C ILE A 586 5.21 -2.94 -24.46
N SER A 587 6.08 -3.49 -25.31
CA SER A 587 6.19 -3.05 -26.71
C SER A 587 4.86 -3.17 -27.45
N MET A 588 4.11 -4.26 -27.27
CA MET A 588 2.77 -4.41 -27.83
C MET A 588 1.79 -3.36 -27.32
N GLY A 589 1.83 -3.06 -26.03
CA GLY A 589 1.01 -2.00 -25.42
C GLY A 589 1.31 -0.62 -26.06
N VAL A 590 2.59 -0.29 -26.20
CA VAL A 590 3.01 0.98 -26.84
C VAL A 590 2.58 1.02 -28.32
N LEU A 591 2.74 -0.08 -29.07
CA LEU A 591 2.25 -0.18 -30.45
C LEU A 591 0.73 -0.02 -30.55
N ALA A 592 -0.03 -0.58 -29.61
CA ALA A 592 -1.48 -0.43 -29.60
C ALA A 592 -1.90 1.03 -29.35
N ILE A 593 -1.25 1.72 -28.40
CA ILE A 593 -1.50 3.13 -28.12
C ILE A 593 -1.11 3.99 -29.34
N LEU A 594 0.05 3.70 -29.95
CA LEU A 594 0.51 4.37 -31.17
C LEU A 594 -0.46 4.17 -32.33
N PHE A 595 -1.01 2.96 -32.51
CA PHE A 595 -2.00 2.67 -33.55
C PHE A 595 -3.25 3.55 -33.39
N VAL A 596 -3.78 3.61 -32.18
CA VAL A 596 -4.95 4.44 -31.87
C VAL A 596 -4.64 5.93 -32.10
N ARG A 597 -3.48 6.39 -31.65
CA ARG A 597 -3.06 7.77 -31.84
C ARG A 597 -2.96 8.17 -33.30
N LEU A 598 -2.26 7.35 -34.13
CA LEU A 598 -2.10 7.60 -35.55
C LEU A 598 -3.46 7.73 -36.25
N LEU A 599 -4.43 6.89 -35.90
CA LEU A 599 -5.76 6.93 -36.54
C LEU A 599 -6.61 8.10 -36.06
N ILE A 600 -6.56 8.48 -34.79
CA ILE A 600 -7.46 9.47 -34.19
C ILE A 600 -6.85 10.88 -34.27
N PHE A 601 -5.61 11.05 -33.83
CA PHE A 601 -5.00 12.36 -33.65
C PHE A 601 -4.13 12.76 -34.85
N ASP A 602 -3.24 11.88 -35.29
CA ASP A 602 -2.26 12.26 -36.32
C ASP A 602 -2.86 12.29 -37.74
N THR A 603 -4.02 11.70 -37.95
CA THR A 603 -4.78 11.80 -39.21
C THR A 603 -5.29 13.22 -39.44
N SER A 604 -5.74 13.89 -38.38
CA SER A 604 -6.37 15.23 -38.42
C SER A 604 -5.39 16.37 -38.27
N ILE A 605 -4.09 16.12 -38.43
CA ILE A 605 -3.09 17.19 -38.42
C ILE A 605 -3.49 18.22 -39.48
N ASN A 606 -4.06 19.34 -39.02
CA ASN A 606 -4.56 20.39 -39.87
C ASN A 606 -3.38 21.10 -40.57
N PHE A 607 -3.50 21.30 -41.86
CA PHE A 607 -2.57 22.09 -42.64
C PHE A 607 -2.77 23.60 -42.47
N THR A 608 -3.66 24.01 -41.56
CA THR A 608 -3.91 25.40 -41.24
C THR A 608 -3.26 25.71 -39.89
N MET A 609 -2.56 26.81 -39.80
CA MET A 609 -1.95 27.34 -38.60
C MET A 609 -2.64 28.68 -38.26
N TRP A 610 -3.00 28.87 -36.96
CA TRP A 610 -3.47 30.17 -36.51
C TRP A 610 -2.27 31.12 -36.50
N ASP A 611 -2.31 32.13 -37.34
CA ASP A 611 -1.31 33.18 -37.32
C ASP A 611 -1.79 34.29 -36.36
N ALA A 612 -1.06 34.45 -35.25
CA ALA A 612 -1.38 35.43 -34.22
C ALA A 612 -1.19 36.89 -34.70
N GLU A 613 -0.34 37.14 -35.72
CA GLU A 613 -0.12 38.48 -36.24
C GLU A 613 -1.24 38.91 -37.19
N SER A 614 -1.73 38.01 -38.03
CA SER A 614 -2.82 38.30 -38.97
C SER A 614 -4.22 38.04 -38.40
N GLY A 615 -4.36 37.34 -37.25
CA GLY A 615 -5.63 36.91 -36.67
C GLY A 615 -6.45 35.97 -37.57
N THR A 616 -5.81 35.27 -38.48
CA THR A 616 -6.46 34.39 -39.47
C THR A 616 -5.80 33.02 -39.52
N TRP A 617 -6.58 32.03 -39.96
CA TRP A 617 -6.05 30.69 -40.24
C TRP A 617 -5.27 30.72 -41.59
N VAL A 618 -3.94 30.60 -41.52
CA VAL A 618 -3.08 30.54 -42.70
C VAL A 618 -2.83 29.10 -43.07
N SER A 619 -3.06 28.76 -44.35
CA SER A 619 -2.78 27.40 -44.84
C SER A 619 -1.26 27.21 -44.96
N ARG A 620 -0.73 26.19 -44.22
CA ARG A 620 0.64 25.69 -44.49
C ARG A 620 0.67 25.12 -45.92
N ARG A 621 1.74 25.35 -46.65
CA ARG A 621 1.95 24.72 -47.97
C ARG A 621 1.93 23.21 -47.79
N PHE A 622 0.90 22.57 -48.25
CA PHE A 622 0.82 21.12 -48.29
C PHE A 622 1.78 20.58 -49.37
N THR A 623 2.69 19.71 -48.93
CA THR A 623 3.57 18.97 -49.84
C THR A 623 3.21 17.49 -49.79
N LEU A 624 2.81 16.93 -50.91
CA LEU A 624 2.43 15.54 -51.02
C LEU A 624 3.61 14.63 -50.61
N PHE A 625 3.39 13.67 -49.73
CA PHE A 625 4.36 12.72 -49.19
C PHE A 625 5.51 13.31 -48.34
N LEU A 626 5.77 14.61 -48.40
CA LEU A 626 6.84 15.24 -47.61
C LEU A 626 6.24 16.18 -46.57
N ASN A 627 5.43 15.62 -45.73
CA ASN A 627 4.77 16.36 -44.66
C ASN A 627 4.92 15.65 -43.30
N TYR A 628 4.62 16.35 -42.21
CA TYR A 628 4.77 15.85 -40.85
C TYR A 628 3.85 14.65 -40.54
N ARG A 629 2.62 14.64 -41.11
CA ARG A 629 1.70 13.52 -41.00
C ARG A 629 2.31 12.23 -41.57
N MET A 630 2.91 12.33 -42.73
CA MET A 630 3.57 11.21 -43.39
C MET A 630 4.78 10.69 -42.58
N LEU A 631 5.52 11.59 -41.91
CA LEU A 631 6.62 11.22 -41.02
C LEU A 631 6.11 10.42 -39.83
N ALA A 632 5.02 10.85 -39.17
CA ALA A 632 4.40 10.14 -38.05
C ALA A 632 3.98 8.72 -38.46
N PHE A 633 3.23 8.61 -39.56
CA PHE A 633 2.74 7.33 -40.05
C PHE A 633 3.85 6.41 -40.53
N THR A 634 4.85 6.89 -41.25
CA THR A 634 5.97 6.07 -41.74
C THR A 634 6.80 5.54 -40.60
N SER A 635 7.03 6.32 -39.53
CA SER A 635 7.72 5.83 -38.33
C SER A 635 6.95 4.71 -37.63
N GLY A 636 5.63 4.87 -37.48
CA GLY A 636 4.75 3.87 -36.92
C GLY A 636 4.70 2.59 -37.74
N ILE A 637 4.44 2.73 -39.07
CA ILE A 637 4.43 1.59 -39.99
C ILE A 637 5.76 0.83 -39.94
N ALA A 638 6.89 1.54 -39.92
CA ALA A 638 8.21 0.93 -39.80
C ALA A 638 8.37 0.17 -38.47
N ALA A 639 7.84 0.69 -37.34
CA ALA A 639 7.87 0.01 -36.06
C ALA A 639 7.03 -1.28 -36.08
N PHE A 640 5.83 -1.27 -36.68
CA PHE A 640 4.98 -2.45 -36.83
C PHE A 640 5.62 -3.53 -37.71
N TYR A 641 6.12 -3.17 -38.88
CA TYR A 641 6.82 -4.11 -39.75
C TYR A 641 8.13 -4.59 -39.13
N GLY A 642 8.87 -3.73 -38.41
CA GLY A 642 10.07 -4.10 -37.71
C GLY A 642 9.80 -5.10 -36.58
N ALA A 643 8.73 -4.89 -35.81
CA ALA A 643 8.29 -5.82 -34.77
C ALA A 643 7.88 -7.18 -35.37
N ALA A 644 7.08 -7.17 -36.44
CA ALA A 644 6.68 -8.39 -37.16
C ALA A 644 7.90 -9.13 -37.72
N PHE A 645 8.87 -8.42 -38.32
CA PHE A 645 10.11 -9.00 -38.84
C PHE A 645 10.93 -9.69 -37.73
N MET A 646 11.04 -9.05 -36.55
CA MET A 646 11.74 -9.63 -35.41
C MET A 646 11.06 -10.92 -34.90
N LEU A 647 9.72 -10.92 -34.78
CA LEU A 647 8.96 -12.12 -34.42
C LEU A 647 9.15 -13.25 -35.44
N HIS A 648 9.24 -12.92 -36.73
CA HIS A 648 9.45 -13.91 -37.79
C HIS A 648 10.87 -14.48 -37.79
N ARG A 649 11.89 -13.63 -37.60
CA ARG A 649 13.31 -14.04 -37.67
C ARG A 649 13.80 -14.72 -36.39
N LEU A 650 13.36 -14.26 -35.21
CA LEU A 650 13.83 -14.69 -33.90
C LEU A 650 12.82 -15.63 -33.23
N ARG A 651 12.48 -16.75 -33.91
CA ARG A 651 11.44 -17.70 -33.45
C ARG A 651 11.76 -18.47 -32.17
N GLY A 652 13.02 -18.45 -31.71
CA GLY A 652 13.44 -19.11 -30.45
C GLY A 652 12.84 -18.46 -29.22
N GLY A 653 12.14 -19.25 -28.38
CA GLY A 653 11.54 -18.77 -27.14
C GLY A 653 10.19 -18.07 -27.29
N LEU A 654 9.54 -18.13 -28.46
CA LEU A 654 8.20 -17.63 -28.69
C LEU A 654 7.14 -18.71 -28.41
N GLN A 655 6.01 -18.32 -27.83
CA GLN A 655 4.82 -19.15 -27.68
C GLN A 655 4.15 -19.40 -29.05
N SER A 656 3.34 -20.44 -29.17
CA SER A 656 2.72 -20.82 -30.47
C SER A 656 1.86 -19.70 -31.07
N TRP A 657 1.08 -19.01 -30.28
CA TRP A 657 0.23 -17.91 -30.70
C TRP A 657 1.05 -16.63 -31.07
N GLU A 658 2.17 -16.36 -30.41
CA GLU A 658 3.06 -15.24 -30.78
C GLU A 658 3.67 -15.43 -32.18
N LYS A 659 3.96 -16.69 -32.56
CA LYS A 659 4.56 -17.04 -33.86
C LYS A 659 3.60 -16.84 -35.03
N LYS A 660 2.31 -16.98 -34.82
CA LYS A 660 1.30 -16.94 -35.89
C LYS A 660 0.33 -15.78 -35.74
N GLU A 661 -0.40 -15.71 -34.63
CA GLU A 661 -1.49 -14.73 -34.45
C GLU A 661 -0.98 -13.33 -34.26
N LEU A 662 -0.01 -13.14 -33.36
CA LEU A 662 0.57 -11.81 -33.12
C LEU A 662 1.33 -11.29 -34.34
N PHE A 663 2.08 -12.16 -35.02
CA PHE A 663 2.74 -11.80 -36.27
C PHE A 663 1.75 -11.33 -37.35
N ILE A 664 0.63 -12.04 -37.54
CA ILE A 664 -0.41 -11.66 -38.48
C ILE A 664 -1.05 -10.34 -38.06
N ALA A 665 -1.36 -10.16 -36.77
CA ALA A 665 -1.97 -8.93 -36.24
C ALA A 665 -1.11 -7.70 -36.53
N LEU A 666 0.22 -7.80 -36.30
CA LEU A 666 1.16 -6.70 -36.58
C LEU A 666 1.24 -6.37 -38.09
N LEU A 667 1.24 -7.38 -38.94
CA LEU A 667 1.21 -7.16 -40.38
C LEU A 667 -0.10 -6.52 -40.83
N VAL A 668 -1.22 -6.94 -40.27
CA VAL A 668 -2.54 -6.34 -40.60
C VAL A 668 -2.58 -4.89 -40.16
N ALA A 669 -2.13 -4.59 -38.93
CA ALA A 669 -2.06 -3.23 -38.40
C ALA A 669 -1.19 -2.31 -39.28
N ALA A 670 0.02 -2.79 -39.67
CA ALA A 670 0.91 -2.04 -40.56
C ALA A 670 0.25 -1.76 -41.90
N ASN A 671 -0.44 -2.75 -42.49
CA ASN A 671 -1.15 -2.56 -43.79
C ASN A 671 -2.34 -1.62 -43.67
N VAL A 672 -3.10 -1.69 -42.57
CA VAL A 672 -4.22 -0.76 -42.27
C VAL A 672 -3.69 0.67 -42.19
N LEU A 673 -2.62 0.90 -41.42
CA LEU A 673 -2.00 2.23 -41.30
C LEU A 673 -1.46 2.74 -42.66
N THR A 674 -0.87 1.84 -43.46
CA THR A 674 -0.35 2.21 -44.79
C THR A 674 -1.48 2.64 -45.70
N LEU A 675 -2.56 1.86 -45.79
CA LEU A 675 -3.72 2.21 -46.61
C LEU A 675 -4.41 3.48 -46.13
N TRP A 676 -4.49 3.64 -44.81
CA TRP A 676 -5.11 4.78 -44.14
C TRP A 676 -4.37 6.08 -44.51
N ILE A 677 -3.06 6.13 -44.32
CA ILE A 677 -2.27 7.32 -44.62
C ILE A 677 -2.30 7.66 -46.10
N LEU A 678 -2.16 6.67 -46.98
CA LEU A 678 -2.26 6.90 -48.41
C LEU A 678 -3.62 7.48 -48.83
N SER A 679 -4.69 6.98 -48.18
CA SER A 679 -6.05 7.53 -48.38
C SER A 679 -6.17 8.97 -47.88
N ALA A 680 -5.60 9.27 -46.73
CA ALA A 680 -5.58 10.61 -46.16
C ALA A 680 -4.75 11.59 -47.01
N GLU A 681 -3.65 11.14 -47.61
CA GLU A 681 -2.85 11.97 -48.57
C GLU A 681 -3.63 12.28 -49.85
N VAL A 682 -4.39 11.32 -50.37
CA VAL A 682 -5.25 11.55 -51.55
C VAL A 682 -6.33 12.59 -51.23
N ILE A 683 -7.00 12.47 -50.08
CA ILE A 683 -8.02 13.45 -49.67
C ILE A 683 -7.39 14.84 -49.52
N ALA A 684 -6.27 14.92 -48.78
CA ALA A 684 -5.58 16.20 -48.58
C ALA A 684 -5.04 16.84 -49.88
N ALA A 685 -4.65 16.02 -50.88
CA ALA A 685 -4.21 16.54 -52.18
C ALA A 685 -5.31 17.23 -52.97
N VAL A 686 -6.55 16.75 -52.83
CA VAL A 686 -7.73 17.35 -53.47
C VAL A 686 -8.16 18.60 -52.68
N ASP A 687 -8.22 18.49 -51.35
CA ASP A 687 -8.66 19.59 -50.48
C ASP A 687 -7.70 20.80 -50.53
N SER A 688 -6.38 20.54 -50.69
CA SER A 688 -5.35 21.59 -50.79
C SER A 688 -5.23 22.24 -52.18
N GLN A 689 -6.14 21.92 -53.10
CA GLN A 689 -6.15 22.40 -54.48
C GLN A 689 -4.87 22.16 -55.31
N ILE A 690 -4.03 21.18 -54.87
CA ILE A 690 -2.92 20.69 -55.73
C ILE A 690 -3.49 20.09 -57.02
N ILE A 691 -4.66 19.49 -56.93
CA ILE A 691 -5.49 19.08 -58.06
C ILE A 691 -6.56 20.17 -58.20
N ASP A 692 -6.42 21.05 -59.19
CA ASP A 692 -7.29 22.20 -59.42
C ASP A 692 -8.71 21.77 -59.84
N VAL A 693 -9.49 21.43 -58.84
CA VAL A 693 -10.87 20.92 -59.01
C VAL A 693 -11.74 21.54 -57.93
N SER A 694 -12.86 22.15 -58.30
CA SER A 694 -13.76 22.83 -57.36
C SER A 694 -15.16 22.22 -57.34
N GLY A 695 -15.85 22.33 -56.15
CA GLY A 695 -17.25 21.95 -55.95
C GLY A 695 -17.53 20.45 -56.05
N ARG A 696 -18.67 20.05 -56.62
CA ARG A 696 -19.07 18.61 -56.73
C ARG A 696 -18.09 17.77 -57.49
N THR A 697 -17.28 18.38 -58.39
CA THR A 697 -16.21 17.71 -59.14
C THR A 697 -15.11 17.21 -58.19
N ALA A 698 -14.80 17.96 -57.13
CA ALA A 698 -13.79 17.57 -56.14
C ALA A 698 -14.21 16.28 -55.38
N GLU A 699 -15.47 16.19 -54.99
CA GLU A 699 -16.02 14.97 -54.28
C GLU A 699 -15.92 13.73 -55.20
N HIS A 700 -16.24 13.90 -56.49
CA HIS A 700 -16.17 12.80 -57.46
C HIS A 700 -14.72 12.35 -57.73
N VAL A 701 -13.79 13.30 -57.83
CA VAL A 701 -12.37 13.02 -58.03
C VAL A 701 -11.79 12.31 -56.79
N THR A 702 -12.13 12.77 -55.60
CA THR A 702 -11.71 12.11 -54.36
C THR A 702 -12.22 10.67 -54.24
N SER A 703 -13.53 10.46 -54.51
CA SER A 703 -14.13 9.12 -54.49
C SER A 703 -13.50 8.15 -55.47
N LEU A 704 -13.25 8.62 -56.71
CA LEU A 704 -12.62 7.83 -57.78
C LEU A 704 -11.15 7.51 -57.42
N SER A 705 -10.40 8.53 -56.99
CA SER A 705 -8.98 8.38 -56.63
C SER A 705 -8.78 7.41 -55.47
N LEU A 706 -9.66 7.44 -54.45
CA LEU A 706 -9.66 6.47 -53.35
C LEU A 706 -9.95 5.05 -53.85
N SER A 707 -10.94 4.87 -54.71
CA SER A 707 -11.27 3.56 -55.25
C SER A 707 -10.12 2.99 -56.07
N LEU A 708 -9.44 3.81 -56.88
CA LEU A 708 -8.27 3.45 -57.64
C LEU A 708 -7.06 3.11 -56.74
N LEU A 709 -6.81 3.92 -55.73
CA LEU A 709 -5.73 3.69 -54.77
C LEU A 709 -5.92 2.34 -54.07
N TRP A 710 -7.14 2.07 -53.59
CA TRP A 710 -7.45 0.82 -52.86
C TRP A 710 -7.33 -0.39 -53.78
N ALA A 711 -7.75 -0.29 -55.03
CA ALA A 711 -7.63 -1.34 -56.01
C ALA A 711 -6.16 -1.66 -56.38
N VAL A 712 -5.35 -0.62 -56.59
CA VAL A 712 -3.90 -0.76 -56.86
C VAL A 712 -3.20 -1.38 -55.64
N TYR A 713 -3.47 -0.88 -54.46
CA TYR A 713 -2.87 -1.36 -53.22
C TYR A 713 -3.24 -2.83 -52.95
N ALA A 714 -4.53 -3.18 -53.11
CA ALA A 714 -5.01 -4.56 -52.99
C ALA A 714 -4.36 -5.51 -53.99
N SER A 715 -4.17 -5.03 -55.23
CA SER A 715 -3.50 -5.80 -56.28
C SER A 715 -2.03 -6.03 -55.96
N LEU A 716 -1.33 -5.05 -55.41
CA LEU A 716 0.06 -5.18 -54.95
C LEU A 716 0.18 -6.22 -53.82
N ILE A 717 -0.73 -6.21 -52.85
CA ILE A 717 -0.79 -7.22 -51.78
C ILE A 717 -1.08 -8.61 -52.33
N LEU A 718 -1.99 -8.71 -53.30
CA LEU A 718 -2.30 -9.97 -53.97
C LEU A 718 -1.07 -10.53 -54.71
N VAL A 719 -0.39 -9.70 -55.48
CA VAL A 719 0.86 -10.08 -56.21
C VAL A 719 1.95 -10.50 -55.23
N ALA A 720 2.16 -9.72 -54.12
CA ALA A 720 3.10 -10.07 -53.06
C ALA A 720 2.72 -11.42 -52.42
N GLY A 721 1.44 -11.68 -52.15
CA GLY A 721 0.95 -12.95 -51.63
C GLY A 721 1.15 -14.13 -52.59
N ILE A 722 1.13 -13.88 -53.94
CA ILE A 722 1.43 -14.89 -54.94
C ILE A 722 2.95 -15.17 -54.98
N VAL A 723 3.78 -14.12 -55.08
CA VAL A 723 5.24 -14.21 -55.15
C VAL A 723 5.82 -14.93 -53.91
N TRP A 724 5.37 -14.54 -52.70
CA TRP A 724 5.84 -15.15 -51.47
C TRP A 724 5.09 -16.43 -51.10
N ARG A 725 4.15 -16.87 -51.92
CA ARG A 725 3.33 -18.10 -51.70
C ARG A 725 2.56 -18.12 -50.38
N TRP A 726 2.17 -16.96 -49.80
CA TRP A 726 1.47 -16.85 -48.56
C TRP A 726 -0.05 -16.81 -48.73
N ARG A 727 -0.77 -17.88 -48.35
CA ARG A 727 -2.23 -18.03 -48.50
C ARG A 727 -3.01 -16.89 -47.84
N HIS A 728 -2.63 -16.51 -46.60
CA HIS A 728 -3.31 -15.46 -45.84
C HIS A 728 -3.18 -14.09 -46.50
N VAL A 729 -2.02 -13.75 -47.06
CA VAL A 729 -1.78 -12.48 -47.76
C VAL A 729 -2.59 -12.42 -49.08
N ARG A 730 -2.69 -13.54 -49.80
CA ARG A 730 -3.54 -13.59 -51.01
C ARG A 730 -5.02 -13.41 -50.69
N LEU A 731 -5.52 -14.08 -49.64
CA LEU A 731 -6.91 -13.93 -49.19
C LEU A 731 -7.20 -12.50 -48.72
N ALA A 732 -6.28 -11.87 -48.00
CA ALA A 732 -6.37 -10.47 -47.59
C ALA A 732 -6.39 -9.52 -48.77
N GLY A 733 -5.52 -9.75 -49.78
CA GLY A 733 -5.50 -8.96 -51.04
C GLY A 733 -6.81 -9.09 -51.82
N LEU A 734 -7.35 -10.31 -51.95
CA LEU A 734 -8.64 -10.54 -52.61
C LEU A 734 -9.80 -9.88 -51.84
N GLY A 735 -9.83 -10.01 -50.51
CA GLY A 735 -10.83 -9.36 -49.67
C GLY A 735 -10.80 -7.85 -49.75
N LEU A 736 -9.57 -7.26 -49.73
CA LEU A 736 -9.37 -5.82 -49.85
C LEU A 736 -9.76 -5.32 -51.27
N LEU A 737 -9.50 -6.13 -52.32
CA LEU A 737 -9.90 -5.81 -53.68
C LEU A 737 -11.41 -5.81 -53.88
N ALA A 738 -12.13 -6.64 -53.14
CA ALA A 738 -13.59 -6.68 -53.17
C ALA A 738 -14.22 -5.35 -52.68
N ILE A 739 -13.55 -4.61 -51.79
CA ILE A 739 -14.08 -3.34 -51.22
C ILE A 739 -14.27 -2.26 -52.30
N PRO A 740 -13.25 -1.87 -53.07
CA PRO A 740 -13.42 -0.88 -54.14
C PRO A 740 -14.34 -1.35 -55.25
N VAL A 741 -14.37 -2.65 -55.53
CA VAL A 741 -15.31 -3.21 -56.51
C VAL A 741 -16.74 -3.05 -55.98
N LEU A 742 -17.01 -3.41 -54.73
CA LEU A 742 -18.32 -3.28 -54.13
C LEU A 742 -18.73 -1.81 -54.01
N LYS A 743 -17.78 -0.92 -53.60
CA LYS A 743 -18.01 0.54 -53.53
C LYS A 743 -18.39 1.09 -54.88
N LEU A 744 -17.67 0.73 -55.98
CA LEU A 744 -17.98 1.18 -57.33
C LEU A 744 -19.42 0.78 -57.73
N PHE A 745 -19.81 -0.45 -57.43
CA PHE A 745 -21.14 -0.93 -57.83
C PHE A 745 -22.27 -0.37 -56.97
N LEU A 746 -22.06 -0.20 -55.65
CA LEU A 746 -23.11 0.20 -54.72
C LEU A 746 -23.23 1.72 -54.53
N VAL A 747 -22.10 2.44 -54.61
CA VAL A 747 -22.03 3.87 -54.29
C VAL A 747 -21.76 4.70 -55.54
N ASP A 748 -20.62 4.43 -56.18
CA ASP A 748 -20.09 5.32 -57.26
C ASP A 748 -20.95 5.22 -58.53
N SER A 749 -21.60 4.07 -58.78
CA SER A 749 -22.51 3.91 -59.94
C SER A 749 -23.71 4.85 -59.93
N PHE A 750 -24.18 5.27 -58.75
CA PHE A 750 -25.32 6.14 -58.58
C PHE A 750 -24.93 7.61 -58.39
N ALA A 751 -23.72 7.88 -57.86
CA ALA A 751 -23.29 9.20 -57.49
C ALA A 751 -22.45 9.92 -58.58
N LEU A 752 -21.74 9.17 -59.44
CA LEU A 752 -20.80 9.72 -60.45
C LEU A 752 -21.50 10.14 -61.73
N GLU A 753 -21.04 11.26 -62.35
CA GLU A 753 -21.41 11.65 -63.72
C GLU A 753 -20.88 10.66 -64.75
N GLN A 754 -21.48 10.61 -65.97
CA GLN A 754 -21.19 9.60 -66.97
C GLN A 754 -19.73 9.42 -67.31
N GLY A 755 -18.95 10.55 -67.48
CA GLY A 755 -17.53 10.50 -67.78
C GLY A 755 -16.68 9.83 -66.70
N TYR A 756 -16.90 10.18 -65.45
CA TYR A 756 -16.17 9.57 -64.28
C TYR A 756 -16.56 8.11 -64.09
N ARG A 757 -17.82 7.74 -64.36
CA ARG A 757 -18.31 6.36 -64.31
C ARG A 757 -17.55 5.47 -65.30
N VAL A 758 -17.41 5.93 -66.57
CA VAL A 758 -16.68 5.22 -67.61
C VAL A 758 -15.20 5.05 -67.19
N ALA A 759 -14.54 6.13 -66.70
CA ALA A 759 -13.16 6.07 -66.24
C ALA A 759 -12.97 5.09 -65.08
N ALA A 760 -13.87 5.09 -64.11
CA ALA A 760 -13.84 4.18 -62.98
C ALA A 760 -13.96 2.71 -63.37
N PHE A 761 -14.93 2.38 -64.24
CA PHE A 761 -15.11 1.02 -64.71
C PHE A 761 -13.98 0.53 -65.61
N LEU A 762 -13.43 1.35 -66.46
CA LEU A 762 -12.26 1.00 -67.31
C LEU A 762 -10.99 0.77 -66.51
N SER A 763 -10.68 1.66 -65.55
CA SER A 763 -9.48 1.54 -64.72
C SER A 763 -9.57 0.32 -63.79
N LEU A 764 -10.69 0.14 -63.10
CA LEU A 764 -10.91 -1.01 -62.21
C LEU A 764 -10.97 -2.31 -63.05
N GLY A 765 -11.66 -2.31 -64.19
CA GLY A 765 -11.72 -3.46 -65.09
C GLY A 765 -10.35 -3.87 -65.57
N GLY A 766 -9.48 -2.89 -65.96
CA GLY A 766 -8.10 -3.13 -66.36
C GLY A 766 -7.26 -3.78 -65.20
N ILE A 767 -7.44 -3.27 -63.97
CA ILE A 767 -6.74 -3.82 -62.78
C ILE A 767 -7.22 -5.24 -62.48
N LEU A 768 -8.53 -5.51 -62.56
CA LEU A 768 -9.09 -6.84 -62.37
C LEU A 768 -8.63 -7.84 -63.44
N LEU A 769 -8.57 -7.43 -64.70
CA LEU A 769 -8.06 -8.26 -65.80
C LEU A 769 -6.57 -8.58 -65.62
N ALA A 770 -5.77 -7.57 -65.25
CA ALA A 770 -4.33 -7.76 -64.99
C ALA A 770 -4.13 -8.70 -63.77
N GLY A 771 -4.87 -8.49 -62.69
CA GLY A 771 -4.86 -9.36 -61.49
C GLY A 771 -5.32 -10.78 -61.81
N GLY A 772 -6.40 -10.94 -62.58
CA GLY A 772 -6.92 -12.23 -63.05
C GLY A 772 -5.94 -12.99 -63.95
N PHE A 773 -5.31 -12.26 -64.91
CA PHE A 773 -4.24 -12.81 -65.74
C PHE A 773 -3.01 -13.29 -64.95
N LEU A 774 -2.54 -12.50 -63.99
CA LEU A 774 -1.47 -12.89 -63.09
C LEU A 774 -1.89 -14.11 -62.23
N TYR A 775 -3.11 -14.12 -61.73
CA TYR A 775 -3.62 -15.27 -60.98
C TYR A 775 -3.67 -16.54 -61.84
N GLN A 776 -4.21 -16.47 -63.09
CA GLN A 776 -4.25 -17.61 -64.02
C GLN A 776 -2.86 -18.08 -64.46
N ARG A 777 -1.93 -17.15 -64.80
CA ARG A 777 -0.55 -17.49 -65.20
C ARG A 777 0.18 -18.27 -64.13
N PHE A 778 -0.10 -17.98 -62.88
CA PHE A 778 0.51 -18.67 -61.72
C PHE A 778 -0.42 -19.71 -61.09
N SER A 779 -1.59 -19.98 -61.64
CA SER A 779 -2.59 -20.93 -61.11
C SER A 779 -2.13 -22.39 -61.04
N GLY A 780 -1.24 -22.81 -61.98
CA GLY A 780 -0.60 -24.15 -61.93
C GLY A 780 0.14 -24.38 -60.59
N ALA A 781 1.01 -23.44 -60.21
CA ALA A 781 1.71 -23.46 -58.95
C ALA A 781 0.76 -23.32 -57.71
N ILE A 782 -0.37 -22.68 -57.90
CA ILE A 782 -1.39 -22.49 -56.86
C ILE A 782 -2.21 -23.76 -56.65
N ARG A 783 -2.52 -24.47 -57.70
CA ARG A 783 -3.34 -25.72 -57.70
C ARG A 783 -2.57 -26.88 -57.07
N GLU A 784 -1.32 -27.05 -57.42
CA GLU A 784 -0.37 -28.01 -56.85
C GLU A 784 -0.24 -27.83 -55.32
N PHE A 785 -0.16 -26.61 -54.86
CA PHE A 785 -0.05 -26.27 -53.44
C PHE A 785 -1.36 -26.40 -52.62
N LEU A 786 -2.52 -26.23 -53.24
CA LEU A 786 -3.82 -26.34 -52.55
C LEU A 786 -4.30 -27.75 -52.37
N PHE A 787 -3.89 -28.68 -53.26
CA PHE A 787 -4.43 -30.04 -53.27
C PHE A 787 -3.40 -31.10 -52.82
N GLU A 788 -2.09 -30.87 -52.92
CA GLU A 788 -1.08 -31.82 -52.45
C GLU A 788 -0.93 -31.93 -50.93
N HIS A 789 -1.39 -30.96 -50.16
CA HIS A 789 -1.28 -31.00 -48.68
C HIS A 789 -2.38 -31.82 -47.99
N ASN A 790 -3.36 -32.31 -48.75
CA ASN A 790 -4.43 -33.18 -48.22
C ASN A 790 -4.16 -34.67 -48.37
N GLU A 791 -3.16 -35.09 -49.18
CA GLU A 791 -2.86 -36.51 -49.36
C GLU A 791 -1.72 -37.01 -48.44
N SER A 792 -0.86 -36.14 -47.94
CA SER A 792 0.21 -36.55 -47.01
C SER A 792 -0.23 -36.78 -45.56
N GLY A 793 -1.47 -36.47 -45.20
CA GLY A 793 -2.04 -36.69 -43.86
C GLY A 793 -2.75 -38.05 -43.67
N LEU A 794 -2.91 -38.88 -44.74
CA LEU A 794 -3.72 -40.12 -44.69
C LEU A 794 -2.90 -41.41 -44.73
N HIS A 795 -1.57 -41.33 -44.84
CA HIS A 795 -0.72 -42.53 -44.96
C HIS A 795 0.26 -42.80 -43.79
N THR A 796 0.04 -42.25 -42.60
CA THR A 796 0.84 -42.64 -41.42
C THR A 796 -0.03 -43.02 -40.24
N ASN A 797 -0.90 -44.02 -40.43
CA ASN A 797 -1.47 -44.77 -39.30
C ASN A 797 -1.88 -46.21 -39.79
N THR A 798 -0.90 -46.96 -40.30
CA THR A 798 -0.96 -48.47 -40.29
C THR A 798 0.49 -48.95 -40.38
N ASN A 799 1.13 -49.05 -39.19
CA ASN A 799 1.99 -50.19 -38.81
C ASN A 799 2.38 -50.04 -37.33
#